data_2c6925983bb2cc70c3955dba5a6ef313
#
_entry.id   2c6925983bb2cc70c3955dba5a6ef313
#
_cell.length_a   1.000
_cell.length_b   1.000
_cell.length_c   1.000
_cell.angle_alpha   90.00
_cell.angle_beta   90.00
_cell.angle_gamma   90.00
#
_symmetry.space_group_name_H-M   'P 1'
#
loop_
_entity.id
_entity.type
_entity.pdbx_description
1 polymer ?
#
loop_
_entity_poly.entity_id
_entity_poly.type
_entity_poly.pdbx_seq_one_letter_code
_entity_poly.pdbx_strand_id
1 'polypeptide(L)'
;MRHFLLLFLVSLMSFMTAMAQPLRNQGSNHGNRFEQLDYLLQDPNEYRTASGAPGPKYWQQRADYEINVDINEAENILTGSETVTYFNNSPDVLTYLWLQVDENFHHPNSNNNYDKPSSMREGMTDLQLRQMNPAEYMKGYGVNITSLTDAAGNALKYTVNQTMMRIELPIPLRSGQKFVFKVSWNYKINDKLTRYGRGGYEHFADDDNNLYSITQWYPRMAVYSDFQGWQHLQFTGGAEFALTFGNYKVNITVPEDHIVAATGECKNYGALLTPTQLGRWQKAQSANDPVEIVTLDEALENAKDKSTKKKTWVYEAINVRDFAFNTSRRLVWDAMSVDIEGKKVMCMSYYGKEAYPIYRKYSTKAVYHTIKTYSDFTIPYPYPVAISVEAAIGMEYPMLAMNFGRAEKDGSYSEATKYGAIGVIIHEVGHNFFPMIINSDERQYWWMDEGLNTFVQFLTEQEFDNNYPSRRGPAHLITDYMRLSKDLLEPIMTKGDNVANVGSNAYAKAATGLNILRETIMGRELFDYAFKEYARRWAFKHPTPNDLFRTLEDASAVDLDWFWRGWYYGTDPVDISLDSVKWFKLDAEKNNAMLKSPEFESISKIRNREEKKINFYTDRDTTLRDFYYYNRNADVKMFQDMAQQRVEGNKDKENYAKWADKNLYELTFSNKGGMLMPIIVEWTFVDGSKEVDRIPVTIWRLNEHKVSKVFVKNKEVKSIQLDPMKETADIDEANGMWPVKEMPSKFQLFKANATLSGPGAPRTGPSQNAMQRAKK
;
A
#
# COMPACT_ATOMS: atom_id res chain seq x y z
N MET A 1 -7.44 28.95 -58.08
CA MET A 1 -7.00 30.15 -57.36
C MET A 1 -7.62 30.28 -55.94
N ARG A 2 -8.94 30.23 -55.74
CA ARG A 2 -9.55 30.32 -54.37
C ARG A 2 -9.07 29.25 -53.38
N HIS A 3 -8.87 28.03 -53.79
CA HIS A 3 -8.41 26.94 -52.89
C HIS A 3 -6.90 27.00 -52.56
N PHE A 4 -6.10 27.53 -53.44
CA PHE A 4 -4.67 27.75 -53.18
C PHE A 4 -4.46 28.94 -52.21
N LEU A 5 -5.28 29.95 -52.31
CA LEU A 5 -5.27 31.10 -51.36
C LEU A 5 -5.70 30.67 -49.94
N LEU A 6 -6.68 29.74 -49.86
CA LEU A 6 -7.15 29.22 -48.53
C LEU A 6 -6.09 28.34 -47.88
N LEU A 7 -5.40 27.48 -48.62
CA LEU A 7 -4.31 26.63 -48.12
C LEU A 7 -3.10 27.49 -47.70
N PHE A 8 -2.77 28.53 -48.43
CA PHE A 8 -1.70 29.44 -48.06
C PHE A 8 -2.05 30.30 -46.83
N LEU A 9 -3.32 30.73 -46.69
CA LEU A 9 -3.82 31.44 -45.49
C LEU A 9 -3.83 30.54 -44.26
N VAL A 10 -4.21 29.28 -44.41
CA VAL A 10 -4.19 28.28 -43.29
C VAL A 10 -2.74 27.97 -42.89
N SER A 11 -1.83 27.81 -43.86
CA SER A 11 -0.40 27.60 -43.59
C SER A 11 0.24 28.83 -42.93
N LEU A 12 -0.10 30.05 -43.36
CA LEU A 12 0.40 31.29 -42.76
C LEU A 12 -0.20 31.55 -41.38
N MET A 13 -1.48 31.20 -41.15
CA MET A 13 -2.10 31.24 -39.81
C MET A 13 -1.43 30.22 -38.84
N SER A 14 -1.07 29.03 -39.32
CA SER A 14 -0.32 28.07 -38.53
C SER A 14 1.09 28.55 -38.17
N PHE A 15 1.72 29.29 -39.09
CA PHE A 15 3.04 29.91 -38.88
C PHE A 15 2.98 31.11 -37.94
N MET A 16 1.93 31.91 -38.01
CA MET A 16 1.74 33.07 -37.13
C MET A 16 1.32 32.68 -35.72
N THR A 17 0.54 31.60 -35.56
CA THR A 17 0.26 31.06 -34.20
C THR A 17 1.51 30.45 -33.57
N ALA A 18 2.45 29.95 -34.38
CA ALA A 18 3.75 29.46 -33.88
C ALA A 18 4.68 30.60 -33.43
N MET A 19 4.56 31.80 -34.04
CA MET A 19 5.39 32.97 -33.67
C MET A 19 4.82 33.82 -32.52
N ALA A 20 3.53 33.61 -32.16
CA ALA A 20 2.84 34.38 -31.12
C ALA A 20 2.84 33.71 -29.72
N GLN A 21 3.61 32.63 -29.52
CA GLN A 21 3.73 31.99 -28.20
C GLN A 21 5.11 32.20 -27.60
N PRO A 22 5.34 33.32 -26.85
CA PRO A 22 6.60 33.49 -26.11
C PRO A 22 6.76 32.52 -24.92
N LEU A 23 5.78 31.64 -24.67
CA LEU A 23 5.70 30.72 -23.52
C LEU A 23 5.79 29.25 -23.93
N ARG A 24 6.43 28.90 -25.03
CA ARG A 24 6.76 27.51 -25.28
C ARG A 24 7.84 27.07 -24.29
N ASN A 25 7.54 26.03 -23.50
CA ASN A 25 8.61 25.20 -22.97
C ASN A 25 9.57 24.90 -24.11
N GLN A 26 10.80 25.37 -24.01
CA GLN A 26 11.79 25.17 -25.07
C GLN A 26 12.11 23.69 -25.16
N GLY A 27 11.69 23.07 -26.24
CA GLY A 27 11.89 21.66 -26.52
C GLY A 27 10.85 20.75 -25.85
N SER A 28 10.27 19.86 -26.63
CA SER A 28 9.56 18.72 -26.07
C SER A 28 10.58 17.75 -25.51
N ASN A 29 10.51 17.48 -24.24
CA ASN A 29 11.18 16.33 -23.66
C ASN A 29 10.11 15.26 -23.46
N HIS A 30 10.03 14.38 -24.42
CA HIS A 30 9.15 13.21 -24.34
C HIS A 30 9.91 12.10 -23.64
N GLY A 31 9.95 12.13 -22.30
CA GLY A 31 10.18 10.94 -21.51
C GLY A 31 8.98 10.00 -21.65
N ASN A 32 9.03 8.87 -20.99
CA ASN A 32 7.98 7.86 -21.05
C ASN A 32 6.96 7.96 -19.89
N ARG A 33 6.93 9.07 -19.18
CA ARG A 33 6.13 9.22 -17.95
C ARG A 33 4.63 9.19 -18.20
N PHE A 34 4.18 9.70 -19.35
CA PHE A 34 2.79 9.68 -19.78
C PHE A 34 2.48 8.60 -20.82
N GLU A 35 3.40 7.68 -21.08
CA GLU A 35 3.10 6.54 -21.93
C GLU A 35 2.08 5.62 -21.26
N GLN A 36 1.23 5.01 -22.08
CA GLN A 36 0.29 4.00 -21.61
C GLN A 36 1.01 2.85 -20.93
N LEU A 37 0.41 2.31 -19.86
CA LEU A 37 1.01 1.26 -19.05
C LEU A 37 0.78 -0.15 -19.65
N ASP A 38 -0.04 -0.26 -20.68
CA ASP A 38 -0.51 -1.53 -21.27
C ASP A 38 0.59 -2.55 -21.55
N TYR A 39 1.78 -2.12 -21.93
CA TYR A 39 2.90 -3.03 -22.18
C TYR A 39 3.54 -3.63 -20.91
N LEU A 40 3.25 -3.08 -19.73
CA LEU A 40 3.65 -3.63 -18.43
C LEU A 40 2.56 -4.48 -17.79
N LEU A 41 1.29 -4.25 -18.19
CA LEU A 41 0.15 -4.96 -17.67
C LEU A 41 -0.12 -6.23 -18.49
N GLN A 42 -0.63 -7.25 -17.82
CA GLN A 42 -1.10 -8.45 -18.52
C GLN A 42 -2.26 -8.12 -19.46
N ASP A 43 -2.24 -8.65 -20.69
CA ASP A 43 -3.31 -8.45 -21.65
C ASP A 43 -4.67 -8.92 -21.11
N PRO A 44 -5.75 -8.16 -21.36
CA PRO A 44 -7.10 -8.59 -21.04
C PRO A 44 -7.49 -9.86 -21.80
N ASN A 45 -8.29 -10.70 -21.15
CA ASN A 45 -8.77 -11.95 -21.75
C ASN A 45 -10.17 -12.32 -21.21
N GLU A 46 -10.65 -13.54 -21.52
CA GLU A 46 -11.96 -14.01 -21.07
C GLU A 46 -12.05 -14.26 -19.55
N TYR A 47 -10.91 -14.33 -18.84
CA TYR A 47 -10.84 -14.51 -17.39
C TYR A 47 -10.68 -13.18 -16.64
N ARG A 48 -10.01 -12.18 -17.26
CA ARG A 48 -9.73 -10.85 -16.68
C ARG A 48 -9.96 -9.78 -17.74
N THR A 49 -10.94 -8.91 -17.51
CA THR A 49 -11.34 -7.89 -18.49
C THR A 49 -10.44 -6.67 -18.48
N ALA A 50 -10.53 -5.87 -19.55
CA ALA A 50 -9.83 -4.58 -19.66
C ALA A 50 -10.30 -3.56 -18.61
N SER A 51 -11.50 -3.72 -18.06
CA SER A 51 -12.00 -2.88 -16.96
C SER A 51 -11.46 -3.27 -15.58
N GLY A 52 -10.57 -4.27 -15.50
CA GLY A 52 -10.07 -4.79 -14.23
C GLY A 52 -11.05 -5.69 -13.47
N ALA A 53 -12.18 -6.05 -14.08
CA ALA A 53 -13.15 -6.98 -13.48
C ALA A 53 -12.83 -8.44 -13.83
N PRO A 54 -13.28 -9.42 -13.01
CA PRO A 54 -13.29 -10.80 -13.42
C PRO A 54 -14.10 -10.98 -14.71
N GLY A 55 -13.56 -11.74 -15.66
CA GLY A 55 -14.19 -12.01 -16.95
C GLY A 55 -15.28 -13.07 -16.87
N PRO A 56 -16.05 -13.28 -17.97
CA PRO A 56 -17.17 -14.21 -17.98
C PRO A 56 -16.75 -15.67 -17.81
N LYS A 57 -15.50 -16.00 -18.05
CA LYS A 57 -14.95 -17.36 -17.85
C LYS A 57 -14.01 -17.44 -16.64
N TYR A 58 -14.02 -16.44 -15.74
CA TYR A 58 -13.20 -16.47 -14.53
C TYR A 58 -13.50 -17.74 -13.72
N TRP A 59 -12.45 -18.40 -13.29
CA TRP A 59 -12.50 -19.58 -12.45
C TRP A 59 -11.47 -19.46 -11.31
N GLN A 60 -11.70 -20.20 -10.27
CA GLN A 60 -10.74 -20.44 -9.21
C GLN A 60 -10.96 -21.81 -8.59
N GLN A 61 -9.91 -22.37 -8.03
CA GLN A 61 -9.96 -23.66 -7.34
C GLN A 61 -10.63 -23.51 -5.97
N ARG A 62 -11.00 -24.66 -5.40
CA ARG A 62 -11.55 -24.77 -4.05
C ARG A 62 -10.92 -25.95 -3.33
N ALA A 63 -10.64 -25.81 -2.02
CA ALA A 63 -10.15 -26.88 -1.18
C ALA A 63 -10.88 -26.87 0.16
N ASP A 64 -11.68 -27.91 0.43
CA ASP A 64 -12.38 -28.07 1.71
C ASP A 64 -11.57 -29.00 2.64
N TYR A 65 -11.58 -28.68 3.94
CA TYR A 65 -10.76 -29.37 4.95
C TYR A 65 -11.59 -29.88 6.12
N GLU A 66 -11.35 -31.13 6.51
CA GLU A 66 -11.74 -31.67 7.81
C GLU A 66 -10.48 -32.04 8.59
N ILE A 67 -10.18 -31.31 9.69
CA ILE A 67 -8.91 -31.40 10.40
C ILE A 67 -9.15 -31.81 11.84
N ASN A 68 -8.32 -32.75 12.35
CA ASN A 68 -8.21 -33.04 13.77
C ASN A 68 -6.79 -32.69 14.21
N VAL A 69 -6.68 -31.94 15.32
CA VAL A 69 -5.40 -31.54 15.89
C VAL A 69 -5.38 -31.74 17.39
N ASP A 70 -4.24 -32.20 17.89
CA ASP A 70 -3.97 -32.43 19.31
C ASP A 70 -2.66 -31.73 19.69
N ILE A 71 -2.66 -30.97 20.80
CA ILE A 71 -1.46 -30.41 21.41
C ILE A 71 -1.06 -31.22 22.62
N ASN A 72 0.15 -31.79 22.58
CA ASN A 72 0.84 -32.30 23.73
C ASN A 72 1.67 -31.19 24.39
N GLU A 73 1.12 -30.58 25.44
CA GLU A 73 1.76 -29.46 26.14
C GLU A 73 3.08 -29.86 26.83
N ALA A 74 3.16 -31.10 27.36
CA ALA A 74 4.35 -31.57 28.08
C ALA A 74 5.60 -31.67 27.18
N GLU A 75 5.40 -31.95 25.89
CA GLU A 75 6.49 -32.12 24.93
C GLU A 75 6.53 -30.95 23.90
N ASN A 76 5.53 -30.04 23.92
CA ASN A 76 5.31 -29.00 22.92
C ASN A 76 5.26 -29.60 21.49
N ILE A 77 4.48 -30.68 21.32
CA ILE A 77 4.28 -31.33 20.02
C ILE A 77 2.84 -31.14 19.59
N LEU A 78 2.68 -30.76 18.32
CA LEU A 78 1.41 -30.77 17.61
C LEU A 78 1.33 -32.02 16.76
N THR A 79 0.21 -32.75 16.86
CA THR A 79 -0.13 -33.88 15.97
C THR A 79 -1.43 -33.57 15.26
N GLY A 80 -1.42 -33.66 13.93
CA GLY A 80 -2.57 -33.34 13.07
C GLY A 80 -2.88 -34.43 12.06
N SER A 81 -4.13 -34.48 11.67
CA SER A 81 -4.61 -35.24 10.51
C SER A 81 -5.70 -34.44 9.78
N GLU A 82 -5.69 -34.49 8.46
CA GLU A 82 -6.68 -33.80 7.64
C GLU A 82 -7.20 -34.70 6.52
N THR A 83 -8.44 -34.44 6.12
CA THR A 83 -9.01 -34.87 4.85
C THR A 83 -9.23 -33.63 4.00
N VAL A 84 -8.58 -33.58 2.84
CA VAL A 84 -8.70 -32.48 1.89
C VAL A 84 -9.54 -32.92 0.71
N THR A 85 -10.55 -32.15 0.36
CA THR A 85 -11.32 -32.31 -0.87
C THR A 85 -10.96 -31.15 -1.81
N TYR A 86 -10.18 -31.45 -2.84
CA TYR A 86 -9.74 -30.46 -3.83
C TYR A 86 -10.62 -30.52 -5.07
N PHE A 87 -11.12 -29.37 -5.54
CA PHE A 87 -11.97 -29.24 -6.72
C PHE A 87 -11.17 -28.55 -7.83
N ASN A 88 -11.05 -29.21 -8.98
CA ASN A 88 -10.45 -28.62 -10.17
C ASN A 88 -11.52 -27.90 -10.99
N ASN A 89 -11.64 -26.58 -10.80
CA ASN A 89 -12.56 -25.73 -11.56
C ASN A 89 -11.88 -25.09 -12.78
N SER A 90 -10.57 -25.33 -12.97
CA SER A 90 -9.84 -24.83 -14.13
C SER A 90 -10.22 -25.62 -15.40
N PRO A 91 -9.96 -25.09 -16.60
CA PRO A 91 -10.09 -25.84 -17.84
C PRO A 91 -9.01 -26.93 -17.99
N ASP A 92 -7.94 -26.87 -17.17
CA ASP A 92 -6.75 -27.70 -17.30
C ASP A 92 -6.93 -29.08 -16.67
N VAL A 93 -6.16 -30.05 -17.18
CA VAL A 93 -6.05 -31.38 -16.61
C VAL A 93 -4.85 -31.41 -15.66
N LEU A 94 -5.07 -31.59 -14.37
CA LEU A 94 -4.04 -31.63 -13.36
C LEU A 94 -3.55 -33.06 -13.16
N THR A 95 -2.22 -33.23 -13.19
CA THR A 95 -1.57 -34.52 -12.92
C THR A 95 -0.85 -34.57 -11.58
N TYR A 96 -0.74 -33.46 -10.92
CA TYR A 96 -0.16 -33.27 -9.59
C TYR A 96 -0.79 -32.09 -8.86
N LEU A 97 -0.63 -32.06 -7.53
CA LEU A 97 -1.04 -30.95 -6.66
C LEU A 97 0.17 -30.43 -5.89
N TRP A 98 0.12 -29.13 -5.51
CA TRP A 98 1.08 -28.54 -4.61
C TRP A 98 0.46 -28.12 -3.29
N LEU A 99 1.12 -28.50 -2.19
CA LEU A 99 0.80 -28.07 -0.83
C LEU A 99 1.97 -27.26 -0.26
N GLN A 100 1.65 -26.33 0.61
CA GLN A 100 2.59 -25.57 1.43
C GLN A 100 2.76 -26.28 2.79
N VAL A 101 4.00 -26.53 3.19
CA VAL A 101 4.39 -27.15 4.47
C VAL A 101 5.35 -26.19 5.18
N ASP A 102 4.83 -25.00 5.51
CA ASP A 102 5.63 -23.82 5.86
C ASP A 102 6.37 -23.96 7.19
N GLU A 103 5.95 -24.86 8.12
CA GLU A 103 6.73 -25.21 9.30
C GLU A 103 8.12 -25.79 8.98
N ASN A 104 8.37 -26.23 7.75
CA ASN A 104 9.71 -26.57 7.28
C ASN A 104 10.65 -25.35 7.19
N PHE A 105 10.15 -24.12 7.36
CA PHE A 105 10.99 -22.96 7.65
C PHE A 105 11.94 -23.23 8.84
N HIS A 106 11.48 -23.97 9.85
CA HIS A 106 12.26 -24.35 11.03
C HIS A 106 13.08 -25.64 10.85
N HIS A 107 13.02 -26.30 9.69
CA HIS A 107 13.78 -27.53 9.46
C HIS A 107 15.30 -27.23 9.46
N PRO A 108 16.16 -28.06 10.05
CA PRO A 108 17.62 -27.84 10.10
C PRO A 108 18.27 -27.57 8.73
N ASN A 109 17.77 -28.21 7.68
CA ASN A 109 18.25 -28.07 6.30
C ASN A 109 17.45 -27.01 5.50
N SER A 110 16.70 -26.15 6.16
CA SER A 110 15.99 -25.08 5.48
C SER A 110 16.96 -24.07 4.88
N ASN A 111 16.71 -23.65 3.64
CA ASN A 111 17.50 -22.60 2.98
C ASN A 111 17.48 -21.29 3.80
N ASN A 112 16.40 -21.01 4.52
CA ASN A 112 16.27 -19.84 5.38
C ASN A 112 17.34 -19.71 6.46
N ASN A 113 17.99 -20.80 6.81
CA ASN A 113 19.10 -20.81 7.76
C ASN A 113 20.40 -20.25 7.15
N TYR A 114 20.49 -20.17 5.81
CA TYR A 114 21.73 -19.91 5.08
C TYR A 114 21.63 -18.76 4.06
N ASP A 115 20.43 -18.30 3.73
CA ASP A 115 20.20 -17.30 2.67
C ASP A 115 20.42 -15.84 3.12
N LYS A 116 20.53 -15.60 4.44
CA LYS A 116 20.71 -14.27 4.98
C LYS A 116 22.19 -13.95 5.23
N PRO A 117 22.72 -12.85 4.68
CA PRO A 117 24.07 -12.40 5.02
C PRO A 117 24.23 -12.17 6.52
N SER A 118 25.34 -12.63 7.08
CA SER A 118 25.65 -12.46 8.50
C SER A 118 27.11 -12.03 8.71
N SER A 119 27.38 -11.36 9.82
CA SER A 119 28.73 -10.95 10.19
C SER A 119 28.96 -11.09 11.69
N MET A 120 30.20 -11.36 12.06
CA MET A 120 30.61 -11.38 13.46
C MET A 120 30.69 -9.95 14.04
N ARG A 121 30.32 -9.82 15.31
CA ARG A 121 30.47 -8.59 16.12
C ARG A 121 31.29 -8.90 17.36
N GLU A 122 31.96 -7.89 17.95
CA GLU A 122 32.76 -8.08 19.18
C GLU A 122 31.91 -8.53 20.37
N GLY A 123 30.67 -8.11 20.49
CA GLY A 123 29.74 -8.55 21.53
C GLY A 123 28.59 -9.34 20.95
N MET A 124 28.56 -10.64 21.19
CA MET A 124 27.48 -11.52 20.77
C MET A 124 26.87 -12.25 21.96
N THR A 125 25.54 -12.34 21.95
CA THR A 125 24.78 -13.15 22.93
C THR A 125 24.90 -14.63 22.62
N ASP A 126 24.69 -15.50 23.63
CA ASP A 126 24.62 -16.96 23.46
C ASP A 126 23.57 -17.34 22.39
N LEU A 127 22.42 -16.68 22.39
CA LEU A 127 21.37 -16.89 21.38
C LEU A 127 21.88 -16.59 19.95
N GLN A 128 22.56 -15.49 19.74
CA GLN A 128 23.12 -15.13 18.43
C GLN A 128 24.16 -16.15 17.97
N LEU A 129 25.00 -16.65 18.88
CA LEU A 129 25.99 -17.70 18.58
C LEU A 129 25.32 -19.03 18.21
N ARG A 130 24.29 -19.43 18.94
CA ARG A 130 23.50 -20.64 18.62
C ARG A 130 22.84 -20.55 17.25
N GLN A 131 22.30 -19.39 16.89
CA GLN A 131 21.67 -19.15 15.59
C GLN A 131 22.67 -19.26 14.41
N MET A 132 23.99 -19.11 14.67
CA MET A 132 25.03 -19.32 13.67
C MET A 132 25.30 -20.80 13.37
N ASN A 133 24.77 -21.73 14.18
CA ASN A 133 24.82 -23.17 13.92
C ASN A 133 23.38 -23.71 13.78
N PRO A 134 22.69 -23.40 12.68
CA PRO A 134 21.28 -23.71 12.52
C PRO A 134 21.00 -25.21 12.50
N ALA A 135 21.93 -26.04 12.03
CA ALA A 135 21.78 -27.48 12.01
C ALA A 135 21.56 -28.09 13.41
N GLU A 136 22.26 -27.57 14.42
CA GLU A 136 22.10 -27.99 15.82
C GLU A 136 20.95 -27.21 16.50
N TYR A 137 20.87 -25.91 16.25
CA TYR A 137 19.87 -25.04 16.86
C TYR A 137 18.42 -25.39 16.49
N MET A 138 18.20 -25.84 15.23
CA MET A 138 16.90 -26.25 14.69
C MET A 138 16.68 -27.76 14.73
N LYS A 139 17.54 -28.55 15.37
CA LYS A 139 17.42 -30.00 15.44
C LYS A 139 16.08 -30.42 16.01
N GLY A 140 15.38 -31.31 15.27
CA GLY A 140 14.08 -31.85 15.63
C GLY A 140 12.87 -30.95 15.29
N TYR A 141 13.08 -29.80 14.64
CA TYR A 141 12.02 -28.96 14.12
C TYR A 141 11.73 -29.26 12.64
N GLY A 142 10.62 -28.73 12.12
CA GLY A 142 10.10 -29.01 10.79
C GLY A 142 8.97 -30.04 10.81
N VAL A 143 8.21 -30.09 9.72
CA VAL A 143 7.06 -30.99 9.58
C VAL A 143 7.53 -32.43 9.28
N ASN A 144 6.98 -33.40 10.01
CA ASN A 144 7.10 -34.81 9.72
C ASN A 144 5.76 -35.33 9.16
N ILE A 145 5.71 -35.63 7.86
CA ILE A 145 4.55 -36.25 7.21
C ILE A 145 4.57 -37.75 7.54
N THR A 146 3.62 -38.20 8.35
CA THR A 146 3.54 -39.59 8.82
C THR A 146 2.72 -40.50 7.92
N SER A 147 1.76 -39.91 7.17
CA SER A 147 0.93 -40.62 6.20
C SER A 147 0.39 -39.67 5.12
N LEU A 148 0.34 -40.16 3.88
CA LEU A 148 -0.36 -39.53 2.77
C LEU A 148 -1.06 -40.60 1.93
N THR A 149 -2.40 -40.55 1.87
CA THR A 149 -3.22 -41.56 1.19
C THR A 149 -4.34 -40.93 0.38
N ASP A 150 -4.87 -41.64 -0.63
CA ASP A 150 -6.13 -41.33 -1.27
C ASP A 150 -7.32 -41.63 -0.34
N ALA A 151 -8.55 -41.37 -0.82
CA ALA A 151 -9.78 -41.64 -0.08
C ALA A 151 -9.98 -43.14 0.26
N ALA A 152 -9.42 -44.02 -0.55
CA ALA A 152 -9.48 -45.48 -0.38
C ALA A 152 -8.39 -46.02 0.58
N GLY A 153 -7.45 -45.19 1.03
CA GLY A 153 -6.36 -45.55 1.91
C GLY A 153 -5.08 -45.98 1.16
N ASN A 154 -5.04 -45.90 -0.17
CA ASN A 154 -3.81 -46.23 -0.91
C ASN A 154 -2.78 -45.12 -0.75
N ALA A 155 -1.52 -45.48 -0.51
CA ALA A 155 -0.44 -44.50 -0.40
C ALA A 155 -0.23 -43.71 -1.69
N LEU A 156 -0.07 -42.41 -1.55
CA LEU A 156 0.23 -41.49 -2.64
C LEU A 156 1.73 -41.19 -2.69
N LYS A 157 2.25 -41.04 -3.92
CA LYS A 157 3.64 -40.62 -4.12
C LYS A 157 3.72 -39.08 -3.93
N TYR A 158 4.70 -38.65 -3.15
CA TYR A 158 4.96 -37.23 -2.96
C TYR A 158 6.45 -36.92 -2.84
N THR A 159 6.78 -35.65 -3.01
CA THR A 159 8.13 -35.10 -2.85
C THR A 159 8.03 -33.79 -2.08
N VAL A 160 8.84 -33.65 -1.02
CA VAL A 160 8.98 -32.41 -0.28
C VAL A 160 10.24 -31.68 -0.75
N ASN A 161 10.09 -30.43 -1.14
CA ASN A 161 11.18 -29.52 -1.46
C ASN A 161 11.05 -28.27 -0.58
N GLN A 162 11.85 -28.21 0.48
CA GLN A 162 11.82 -27.13 1.47
C GLN A 162 10.39 -26.97 2.04
N THR A 163 9.75 -25.82 1.84
CA THR A 163 8.41 -25.51 2.33
C THR A 163 7.28 -25.93 1.38
N MET A 164 7.59 -26.63 0.30
CA MET A 164 6.60 -27.08 -0.68
C MET A 164 6.55 -28.60 -0.79
N MET A 165 5.35 -29.18 -0.86
CA MET A 165 5.10 -30.60 -1.07
C MET A 165 4.29 -30.84 -2.34
N ARG A 166 4.84 -31.63 -3.26
CA ARG A 166 4.18 -32.06 -4.48
C ARG A 166 3.59 -33.44 -4.32
N ILE A 167 2.33 -33.62 -4.66
CA ILE A 167 1.62 -34.91 -4.68
C ILE A 167 1.36 -35.33 -6.13
N GLU A 168 1.79 -36.52 -6.51
CA GLU A 168 1.48 -37.10 -7.83
C GLU A 168 0.07 -37.71 -7.79
N LEU A 169 -0.78 -37.33 -8.72
CA LEU A 169 -2.14 -37.87 -8.82
C LEU A 169 -2.12 -39.23 -9.53
N PRO A 170 -2.75 -40.27 -8.96
CA PRO A 170 -2.80 -41.59 -9.58
C PRO A 170 -3.61 -41.59 -10.89
N ILE A 171 -4.55 -40.66 -11.04
CA ILE A 171 -5.38 -40.44 -12.21
C ILE A 171 -5.45 -38.93 -12.46
N PRO A 172 -5.25 -38.46 -13.72
CA PRO A 172 -5.37 -37.04 -14.04
C PRO A 172 -6.72 -36.46 -13.65
N LEU A 173 -6.71 -35.32 -12.96
CA LEU A 173 -7.90 -34.63 -12.45
C LEU A 173 -8.40 -33.64 -13.52
N ARG A 174 -9.49 -33.94 -14.17
CA ARG A 174 -10.09 -33.12 -15.22
C ARG A 174 -10.91 -31.97 -14.64
N SER A 175 -11.22 -30.99 -15.47
CA SER A 175 -12.13 -29.88 -15.15
C SER A 175 -13.45 -30.40 -14.56
N GLY A 176 -13.93 -29.74 -13.51
CA GLY A 176 -15.17 -30.09 -12.78
C GLY A 176 -15.08 -31.32 -11.88
N GLN A 177 -13.94 -32.01 -11.83
CA GLN A 177 -13.71 -33.17 -10.96
C GLN A 177 -13.13 -32.75 -9.60
N LYS A 178 -13.26 -33.63 -8.63
CA LYS A 178 -12.62 -33.48 -7.31
C LYS A 178 -11.71 -34.65 -6.97
N PHE A 179 -10.70 -34.38 -6.17
CA PHE A 179 -9.81 -35.39 -5.61
C PHE A 179 -9.80 -35.29 -4.07
N VAL A 180 -9.94 -36.43 -3.40
CA VAL A 180 -9.94 -36.49 -1.94
C VAL A 180 -8.70 -37.25 -1.49
N PHE A 181 -7.96 -36.65 -0.56
CA PHE A 181 -6.77 -37.27 0.04
C PHE A 181 -6.68 -36.97 1.53
N LYS A 182 -5.87 -37.74 2.22
CA LYS A 182 -5.65 -37.64 3.68
C LYS A 182 -4.18 -37.44 3.96
N VAL A 183 -3.87 -36.50 4.84
CA VAL A 183 -2.51 -36.23 5.34
C VAL A 183 -2.52 -36.40 6.85
N SER A 184 -1.47 -37.01 7.40
CA SER A 184 -1.18 -36.99 8.84
C SER A 184 0.23 -36.51 9.07
N TRP A 185 0.41 -35.66 10.08
CA TRP A 185 1.71 -35.05 10.37
C TRP A 185 1.88 -34.80 11.86
N ASN A 186 3.10 -34.50 12.23
CA ASN A 186 3.44 -33.91 13.52
C ASN A 186 4.64 -32.98 13.38
N TYR A 187 4.79 -32.07 14.32
CA TYR A 187 5.99 -31.26 14.47
C TYR A 187 6.15 -30.78 15.92
N LYS A 188 7.38 -30.40 16.26
CA LYS A 188 7.69 -29.76 17.54
C LYS A 188 7.39 -28.26 17.44
N ILE A 189 6.51 -27.77 18.30
CA ILE A 189 6.15 -26.35 18.35
C ILE A 189 7.38 -25.56 18.85
N ASN A 190 7.77 -24.51 18.13
CA ASN A 190 8.93 -23.68 18.46
C ASN A 190 8.63 -22.71 19.61
N ASP A 191 9.65 -22.45 20.41
CA ASP A 191 9.65 -21.33 21.35
C ASP A 191 9.83 -20.02 20.55
N LYS A 192 8.76 -19.23 20.50
CA LYS A 192 8.66 -18.04 19.68
C LYS A 192 9.64 -16.93 20.07
N LEU A 193 9.99 -16.80 21.34
CA LEU A 193 10.90 -15.76 21.81
C LEU A 193 12.36 -16.08 21.51
N THR A 194 12.71 -17.34 21.36
CA THR A 194 14.08 -17.76 21.08
C THR A 194 14.29 -18.17 19.62
N ARG A 195 13.26 -18.64 18.92
CA ARG A 195 13.32 -19.03 17.50
C ARG A 195 12.37 -18.17 16.69
N TYR A 196 12.95 -17.37 15.81
CA TYR A 196 12.16 -16.55 14.90
C TYR A 196 11.17 -17.41 14.10
N GLY A 197 9.93 -16.92 13.97
CA GLY A 197 8.86 -17.56 13.21
C GLY A 197 7.52 -16.88 13.43
N ARG A 198 6.55 -17.22 12.60
CA ARG A 198 5.19 -16.62 12.66
C ARG A 198 4.37 -17.19 13.81
N GLY A 199 4.54 -18.48 14.14
CA GLY A 199 3.87 -19.17 15.22
C GLY A 199 4.82 -19.69 16.28
N GLY A 200 4.25 -20.42 17.24
CA GLY A 200 5.00 -21.05 18.33
C GLY A 200 4.32 -20.87 19.68
N TYR A 201 5.02 -21.16 20.75
CA TYR A 201 4.56 -20.86 22.11
C TYR A 201 5.40 -19.75 22.75
N GLU A 202 4.76 -18.96 23.59
CA GLU A 202 5.38 -18.03 24.52
C GLU A 202 5.25 -18.59 25.94
N HIS A 203 6.37 -18.75 26.63
CA HIS A 203 6.40 -19.25 28.01
C HIS A 203 6.38 -18.09 29.00
N PHE A 204 5.52 -18.17 30.02
CA PHE A 204 5.40 -17.20 31.09
C PHE A 204 5.94 -17.82 32.40
N ALA A 205 7.12 -17.39 32.79
CA ALA A 205 7.84 -17.98 33.94
C ALA A 205 7.19 -17.71 35.31
N ASP A 206 6.34 -16.69 35.44
CA ASP A 206 5.68 -16.32 36.71
C ASP A 206 4.57 -17.32 37.10
N ASP A 207 3.97 -18.00 36.17
CA ASP A 207 2.93 -19.00 36.43
C ASP A 207 3.20 -20.33 35.72
N ASP A 208 4.39 -20.47 35.14
CA ASP A 208 4.86 -21.65 34.40
C ASP A 208 3.87 -22.14 33.34
N ASN A 209 3.27 -21.22 32.57
CA ASN A 209 2.29 -21.52 31.54
C ASN A 209 2.72 -21.02 30.16
N ASN A 210 2.14 -21.63 29.12
CA ASN A 210 2.38 -21.28 27.74
C ASN A 210 1.14 -20.65 27.11
N LEU A 211 1.35 -19.67 26.23
CA LEU A 211 0.40 -19.25 25.22
C LEU A 211 0.85 -19.81 23.87
N TYR A 212 0.03 -20.64 23.26
CA TYR A 212 0.27 -21.20 21.95
C TYR A 212 -0.39 -20.34 20.88
N SER A 213 0.41 -19.90 19.89
CA SER A 213 -0.05 -19.24 18.68
C SER A 213 0.23 -20.18 17.50
N ILE A 214 -0.78 -20.88 17.05
CA ILE A 214 -0.65 -21.97 16.08
C ILE A 214 -1.03 -21.46 14.70
N THR A 215 0.00 -21.24 13.89
CA THR A 215 -0.05 -20.62 12.56
C THR A 215 0.69 -21.49 11.55
N GLN A 216 0.28 -21.53 10.28
CA GLN A 216 0.93 -22.32 9.20
C GLN A 216 1.13 -23.80 9.55
N TRP A 217 0.30 -24.33 10.38
CA TRP A 217 0.48 -25.55 11.17
C TRP A 217 0.07 -26.85 10.47
N TYR A 218 -0.62 -26.76 9.34
CA TYR A 218 -1.12 -27.89 8.55
C TYR A 218 -0.69 -27.76 7.10
N PRO A 219 -0.62 -28.87 6.32
CA PRO A 219 -0.36 -28.82 4.89
C PRO A 219 -1.48 -28.09 4.15
N ARG A 220 -1.18 -26.97 3.45
CA ARG A 220 -2.16 -26.08 2.83
C ARG A 220 -2.09 -26.11 1.32
N MET A 221 -3.23 -26.19 0.63
CA MET A 221 -3.27 -26.16 -0.84
C MET A 221 -2.76 -24.84 -1.39
N ALA A 222 -1.74 -24.88 -2.24
CA ALA A 222 -1.31 -23.74 -3.02
C ALA A 222 -2.38 -23.28 -4.02
N VAL A 223 -2.40 -22.00 -4.36
CA VAL A 223 -3.28 -21.49 -5.42
C VAL A 223 -2.85 -22.02 -6.79
N TYR A 224 -3.83 -22.42 -7.60
CA TYR A 224 -3.69 -22.61 -9.04
C TYR A 224 -4.55 -21.59 -9.74
N SER A 225 -3.94 -20.65 -10.46
CA SER A 225 -4.60 -19.49 -11.04
C SER A 225 -4.55 -19.49 -12.58
N ASP A 226 -5.42 -18.67 -13.17
CA ASP A 226 -5.54 -18.44 -14.62
C ASP A 226 -4.34 -17.71 -15.22
N PHE A 227 -3.60 -16.93 -14.42
CA PHE A 227 -2.50 -16.09 -14.90
C PHE A 227 -1.10 -16.64 -14.62
N GLN A 228 -0.95 -17.59 -13.70
CA GLN A 228 0.37 -18.10 -13.30
C GLN A 228 0.44 -19.62 -13.21
N GLY A 229 -0.71 -20.32 -13.19
CA GLY A 229 -0.75 -21.72 -12.80
C GLY A 229 -0.50 -21.86 -11.29
N TRP A 230 0.35 -22.80 -10.87
CA TRP A 230 0.66 -23.02 -9.46
C TRP A 230 1.48 -21.88 -8.86
N GLN A 231 0.97 -21.28 -7.77
CA GLN A 231 1.69 -20.33 -6.93
C GLN A 231 2.42 -21.10 -5.82
N HIS A 232 3.61 -21.57 -6.13
CA HIS A 232 4.39 -22.52 -5.31
C HIS A 232 5.79 -21.98 -4.96
N LEU A 233 5.90 -20.67 -4.75
CA LEU A 233 7.11 -20.06 -4.23
C LEU A 233 7.36 -20.50 -2.78
N GLN A 234 8.63 -20.69 -2.43
CA GLN A 234 9.03 -21.07 -1.10
C GLN A 234 8.68 -19.99 -0.06
N PHE A 235 8.35 -20.39 1.15
CA PHE A 235 8.24 -19.49 2.28
C PHE A 235 9.62 -19.20 2.87
N THR A 236 10.01 -17.93 2.88
CA THR A 236 11.33 -17.47 3.36
C THR A 236 11.24 -16.69 4.68
N GLY A 237 10.06 -16.67 5.30
CA GLY A 237 9.80 -16.00 6.57
C GLY A 237 9.44 -14.50 6.43
N GLY A 238 9.51 -13.97 5.21
CA GLY A 238 9.15 -12.60 4.87
C GLY A 238 7.73 -12.50 4.30
N ALA A 239 7.61 -12.38 2.98
CA ALA A 239 6.35 -12.31 2.26
C ALA A 239 5.46 -13.53 2.55
N GLU A 240 4.17 -13.29 2.74
CA GLU A 240 3.27 -14.24 3.39
C GLU A 240 2.71 -15.32 2.47
N PHE A 241 1.42 -15.40 2.19
CA PHE A 241 0.85 -16.63 1.60
C PHE A 241 -0.09 -16.35 0.43
N ALA A 242 -0.20 -17.33 -0.47
CA ALA A 242 -1.26 -17.41 -1.47
C ALA A 242 -1.95 -18.78 -1.29
N LEU A 243 -3.23 -18.77 -0.85
CA LEU A 243 -3.95 -19.95 -0.42
C LEU A 243 -5.34 -20.03 -1.06
N THR A 244 -5.79 -21.25 -1.32
CA THR A 244 -7.05 -21.55 -1.98
C THR A 244 -8.22 -21.44 -0.99
N PHE A 245 -9.30 -20.78 -1.36
CA PHE A 245 -10.54 -20.72 -0.57
C PHE A 245 -11.20 -22.07 -0.42
N GLY A 246 -11.81 -22.31 0.74
CA GLY A 246 -12.60 -23.50 1.04
C GLY A 246 -13.36 -23.42 2.35
N ASN A 247 -14.02 -24.51 2.70
CA ASN A 247 -14.69 -24.70 3.97
C ASN A 247 -13.81 -25.52 4.91
N TYR A 248 -13.82 -25.13 6.17
CA TYR A 248 -13.03 -25.78 7.21
C TYR A 248 -13.93 -26.29 8.32
N LYS A 249 -13.70 -27.54 8.73
CA LYS A 249 -14.18 -28.10 9.98
C LYS A 249 -12.99 -28.62 10.78
N VAL A 250 -12.74 -28.01 11.92
CA VAL A 250 -11.53 -28.26 12.70
C VAL A 250 -11.88 -28.66 14.12
N ASN A 251 -11.39 -29.80 14.55
CA ASN A 251 -11.49 -30.33 15.90
C ASN A 251 -10.15 -30.11 16.63
N ILE A 252 -10.14 -29.20 17.61
CA ILE A 252 -8.94 -28.78 18.34
C ILE A 252 -8.99 -29.41 19.74
N THR A 253 -8.10 -30.36 20.00
CA THR A 253 -7.98 -31.07 21.28
C THR A 253 -6.82 -30.51 22.10
N VAL A 254 -7.15 -29.92 23.25
CA VAL A 254 -6.20 -29.23 24.14
C VAL A 254 -6.50 -29.64 25.63
N PRO A 255 -5.65 -29.29 26.60
CA PRO A 255 -5.97 -29.45 28.01
C PRO A 255 -7.35 -28.85 28.36
N GLU A 256 -8.10 -29.48 29.28
CA GLU A 256 -9.48 -29.08 29.55
C GLU A 256 -9.62 -27.69 30.19
N ASP A 257 -8.55 -27.19 30.79
CA ASP A 257 -8.44 -25.84 31.37
C ASP A 257 -8.09 -24.74 30.33
N HIS A 258 -7.74 -25.13 29.09
CA HIS A 258 -7.44 -24.17 28.02
C HIS A 258 -8.70 -23.56 27.45
N ILE A 259 -8.60 -22.25 27.12
CA ILE A 259 -9.52 -21.51 26.27
C ILE A 259 -8.90 -21.47 24.86
N VAL A 260 -9.74 -21.61 23.82
CA VAL A 260 -9.33 -21.58 22.43
C VAL A 260 -9.98 -20.41 21.72
N ALA A 261 -9.17 -19.61 21.03
CA ALA A 261 -9.60 -18.64 20.02
C ALA A 261 -9.17 -19.16 18.64
N ALA A 262 -10.07 -19.26 17.68
CA ALA A 262 -9.75 -19.82 16.37
C ALA A 262 -10.52 -19.15 15.24
N THR A 263 -10.03 -19.29 14.02
CA THR A 263 -10.74 -18.96 12.78
C THR A 263 -12.12 -19.63 12.77
N GLY A 264 -13.19 -18.87 12.51
CA GLY A 264 -14.55 -19.40 12.39
C GLY A 264 -15.36 -19.38 13.68
N GLU A 265 -16.49 -20.05 13.65
CA GLU A 265 -17.42 -20.18 14.76
C GLU A 265 -17.21 -21.47 15.54
N CYS A 266 -17.12 -21.38 16.87
CA CYS A 266 -17.18 -22.55 17.73
C CYS A 266 -18.61 -23.12 17.77
N LYS A 267 -18.76 -24.40 17.45
CA LYS A 267 -20.07 -25.06 17.37
C LYS A 267 -20.51 -25.79 18.65
N ASN A 268 -19.63 -25.89 19.65
CA ASN A 268 -19.93 -26.69 20.85
C ASN A 268 -19.69 -25.96 22.19
N TYR A 269 -19.85 -24.62 22.22
CA TYR A 269 -19.72 -23.83 23.47
C TYR A 269 -20.55 -24.41 24.62
N GLY A 270 -21.74 -24.93 24.34
CA GLY A 270 -22.59 -25.52 25.39
C GLY A 270 -22.00 -26.71 26.13
N ALA A 271 -21.03 -27.42 25.51
CA ALA A 271 -20.31 -28.52 26.11
C ALA A 271 -18.97 -28.11 26.75
N LEU A 272 -18.49 -26.93 26.47
CA LEU A 272 -17.14 -26.45 26.82
C LEU A 272 -17.14 -25.42 27.96
N LEU A 273 -18.13 -24.52 27.96
CA LEU A 273 -18.25 -23.42 28.91
C LEU A 273 -19.04 -23.83 30.14
N THR A 274 -18.69 -23.25 31.26
CA THR A 274 -19.50 -23.38 32.49
C THR A 274 -20.87 -22.69 32.27
N PRO A 275 -21.92 -23.01 33.01
CA PRO A 275 -23.23 -22.37 32.91
C PRO A 275 -23.14 -20.84 33.03
N THR A 276 -22.24 -20.33 33.88
CA THR A 276 -22.00 -18.92 34.09
C THR A 276 -21.38 -18.26 32.87
N GLN A 277 -20.35 -18.86 32.30
CA GLN A 277 -19.69 -18.39 31.08
C GLN A 277 -20.64 -18.42 29.87
N LEU A 278 -21.44 -19.48 29.75
CA LEU A 278 -22.45 -19.60 28.69
C LEU A 278 -23.53 -18.50 28.80
N GLY A 279 -23.98 -18.17 30.01
CA GLY A 279 -24.90 -17.06 30.24
C GLY A 279 -24.30 -15.70 29.87
N ARG A 280 -23.00 -15.48 30.18
CA ARG A 280 -22.28 -14.26 29.76
C ARG A 280 -22.11 -14.20 28.22
N TRP A 281 -21.81 -15.32 27.57
CA TRP A 281 -21.79 -15.43 26.11
C TRP A 281 -23.13 -15.06 25.47
N GLN A 282 -24.22 -15.58 25.99
CA GLN A 282 -25.55 -15.22 25.50
C GLN A 282 -25.85 -13.73 25.67
N LYS A 283 -25.45 -13.12 26.80
CA LYS A 283 -25.57 -11.69 27.04
C LYS A 283 -24.74 -10.86 26.03
N ALA A 284 -23.52 -11.28 25.73
CA ALA A 284 -22.61 -10.60 24.80
C ALA A 284 -23.20 -10.46 23.39
N GLN A 285 -24.05 -11.38 22.95
CA GLN A 285 -24.67 -11.38 21.62
C GLN A 285 -25.60 -10.17 21.36
N SER A 286 -25.96 -9.41 22.39
CA SER A 286 -26.80 -8.21 22.26
C SER A 286 -26.28 -7.03 23.08
N ALA A 287 -25.05 -7.13 23.59
CA ALA A 287 -24.44 -6.09 24.42
C ALA A 287 -23.83 -4.98 23.54
N ASN A 288 -23.99 -3.74 23.98
CA ASN A 288 -23.37 -2.56 23.35
C ASN A 288 -21.96 -2.27 23.91
N ASP A 289 -21.56 -2.95 24.98
CA ASP A 289 -20.24 -2.90 25.57
C ASP A 289 -19.70 -4.32 25.79
N PRO A 290 -18.37 -4.51 25.78
CA PRO A 290 -17.77 -5.84 25.94
C PRO A 290 -18.15 -6.49 27.26
N VAL A 291 -18.65 -7.73 27.17
CA VAL A 291 -18.97 -8.60 28.29
C VAL A 291 -17.84 -9.60 28.46
N GLU A 292 -17.24 -9.69 29.66
CA GLU A 292 -16.26 -10.73 29.97
C GLU A 292 -16.95 -12.09 30.07
N ILE A 293 -16.59 -13.00 29.16
CA ILE A 293 -17.07 -14.38 29.15
C ILE A 293 -16.23 -15.21 30.15
N VAL A 294 -14.92 -15.09 30.04
CA VAL A 294 -13.94 -15.59 31.01
C VAL A 294 -13.30 -14.38 31.68
N THR A 295 -13.50 -14.22 32.97
CA THR A 295 -12.98 -13.08 33.74
C THR A 295 -11.50 -13.24 34.06
N LEU A 296 -10.86 -12.14 34.50
CA LEU A 296 -9.48 -12.17 34.95
C LEU A 296 -9.29 -13.13 36.12
N ASP A 297 -10.21 -13.14 37.10
CA ASP A 297 -10.13 -14.03 38.27
C ASP A 297 -10.24 -15.51 37.85
N GLU A 298 -11.12 -15.83 36.90
CA GLU A 298 -11.27 -17.18 36.35
C GLU A 298 -9.99 -17.61 35.59
N ALA A 299 -9.38 -16.71 34.80
CA ALA A 299 -8.13 -16.98 34.08
C ALA A 299 -6.95 -17.19 35.04
N LEU A 300 -6.87 -16.37 36.11
CA LEU A 300 -5.84 -16.53 37.14
C LEU A 300 -6.02 -17.84 37.94
N GLU A 301 -7.24 -18.28 38.19
CA GLU A 301 -7.51 -19.55 38.84
C GLU A 301 -7.14 -20.71 37.94
N ASN A 302 -7.53 -20.71 36.66
CA ASN A 302 -7.18 -21.71 35.67
C ASN A 302 -5.65 -21.86 35.49
N ALA A 303 -4.90 -20.77 35.70
CA ALA A 303 -3.44 -20.79 35.54
C ALA A 303 -2.67 -21.48 36.68
N LYS A 304 -3.32 -21.77 37.81
CA LYS A 304 -2.64 -22.34 38.98
C LYS A 304 -2.32 -23.82 38.84
N ASP A 305 -3.24 -24.61 38.33
CA ASP A 305 -3.14 -26.06 38.22
C ASP A 305 -3.25 -26.50 36.76
N LYS A 306 -2.38 -27.42 36.32
CA LYS A 306 -2.36 -27.96 34.95
C LYS A 306 -3.17 -29.25 34.88
N SER A 307 -4.30 -29.23 34.18
CA SER A 307 -5.08 -30.43 33.94
C SER A 307 -4.39 -31.36 32.93
N THR A 308 -4.37 -32.64 33.22
CA THR A 308 -3.93 -33.70 32.30
C THR A 308 -5.05 -34.23 31.40
N LYS A 309 -6.32 -33.86 31.71
CA LYS A 309 -7.45 -34.21 30.87
C LYS A 309 -7.52 -33.25 29.69
N LYS A 310 -8.16 -33.70 28.63
CA LYS A 310 -8.34 -32.92 27.41
C LYS A 310 -9.81 -32.72 27.07
N LYS A 311 -10.11 -31.62 26.35
CA LYS A 311 -11.39 -31.37 25.72
C LYS A 311 -11.18 -30.96 24.28
N THR A 312 -12.22 -31.16 23.43
CA THR A 312 -12.15 -30.86 22.01
C THR A 312 -13.10 -29.71 21.68
N TRP A 313 -12.54 -28.64 21.11
CA TRP A 313 -13.24 -27.51 20.55
C TRP A 313 -13.53 -27.78 19.08
N VAL A 314 -14.77 -27.54 18.62
CA VAL A 314 -15.20 -27.77 17.23
C VAL A 314 -15.47 -26.43 16.56
N TYR A 315 -14.68 -26.10 15.55
CA TYR A 315 -14.83 -24.86 14.78
C TYR A 315 -15.25 -25.15 13.34
N GLU A 316 -16.06 -24.27 12.78
CA GLU A 316 -16.42 -24.25 11.36
C GLU A 316 -16.19 -22.87 10.78
N ALA A 317 -15.54 -22.82 9.61
CA ALA A 317 -15.31 -21.60 8.85
C ALA A 317 -15.69 -21.85 7.38
N ILE A 318 -16.48 -20.95 6.81
CA ILE A 318 -17.03 -21.10 5.47
C ILE A 318 -16.36 -20.10 4.53
N ASN A 319 -15.86 -20.61 3.39
CA ASN A 319 -15.24 -19.80 2.33
C ASN A 319 -14.10 -18.92 2.85
N VAL A 320 -13.14 -19.53 3.54
CA VAL A 320 -11.90 -18.90 4.04
C VAL A 320 -10.69 -19.50 3.35
N ARG A 321 -9.59 -18.77 3.36
CA ARG A 321 -8.35 -19.22 2.70
C ARG A 321 -7.38 -19.94 3.63
N ASP A 322 -7.52 -19.77 4.94
CA ASP A 322 -6.62 -20.32 5.94
C ASP A 322 -7.34 -20.53 7.28
N PHE A 323 -6.66 -21.18 8.23
CA PHE A 323 -7.15 -21.44 9.56
C PHE A 323 -6.01 -21.38 10.59
N ALA A 324 -6.19 -20.59 11.64
CA ALA A 324 -5.25 -20.52 12.76
C ALA A 324 -5.99 -20.56 14.09
N PHE A 325 -5.26 -20.83 15.18
CA PHE A 325 -5.83 -20.77 16.52
C PHE A 325 -4.78 -20.41 17.57
N ASN A 326 -5.25 -19.81 18.67
CA ASN A 326 -4.49 -19.61 19.90
C ASN A 326 -5.12 -20.38 21.04
N THR A 327 -4.30 -20.83 21.98
CA THR A 327 -4.82 -21.54 23.15
C THR A 327 -3.91 -21.38 24.36
N SER A 328 -4.53 -21.17 25.50
CA SER A 328 -3.88 -21.10 26.81
C SER A 328 -4.93 -21.18 27.93
N ARG A 329 -4.51 -21.59 29.12
CA ARG A 329 -5.35 -21.47 30.32
C ARG A 329 -5.39 -20.08 30.93
N ARG A 330 -4.48 -19.19 30.49
CA ARG A 330 -4.27 -17.82 30.99
C ARG A 330 -5.21 -16.76 30.37
N LEU A 331 -6.05 -17.17 29.41
CA LEU A 331 -6.80 -16.21 28.59
C LEU A 331 -8.07 -15.71 29.30
N VAL A 332 -8.13 -14.42 29.48
CA VAL A 332 -9.38 -13.66 29.63
C VAL A 332 -10.05 -13.59 28.27
N TRP A 333 -11.35 -13.63 28.21
CA TRP A 333 -12.12 -13.51 26.98
C TRP A 333 -13.31 -12.57 27.18
N ASP A 334 -13.40 -11.52 26.36
CA ASP A 334 -14.58 -10.68 26.27
C ASP A 334 -15.14 -10.57 24.85
N ALA A 335 -16.41 -10.17 24.75
CA ALA A 335 -17.12 -10.09 23.47
C ALA A 335 -18.24 -9.06 23.50
N MET A 336 -18.56 -8.50 22.32
CA MET A 336 -19.75 -7.72 22.00
C MET A 336 -20.18 -7.96 20.56
N SER A 337 -21.37 -7.53 20.17
CA SER A 337 -21.82 -7.68 18.77
C SER A 337 -21.81 -6.34 18.04
N VAL A 338 -21.60 -6.39 16.72
CA VAL A 338 -21.83 -5.28 15.78
C VAL A 338 -22.84 -5.71 14.72
N ASP A 339 -23.73 -4.80 14.35
CA ASP A 339 -24.63 -5.00 13.22
C ASP A 339 -23.99 -4.45 11.94
N ILE A 340 -23.86 -5.29 10.94
CA ILE A 340 -23.39 -4.96 9.59
C ILE A 340 -24.50 -5.31 8.59
N GLU A 341 -25.24 -4.31 8.17
CA GLU A 341 -26.37 -4.43 7.24
C GLU A 341 -27.39 -5.51 7.65
N GLY A 342 -27.77 -5.53 8.94
CA GLY A 342 -28.71 -6.50 9.50
C GLY A 342 -28.11 -7.86 9.85
N LYS A 343 -26.81 -8.07 9.61
CA LYS A 343 -26.07 -9.26 10.00
C LYS A 343 -25.28 -9.00 11.28
N LYS A 344 -25.50 -9.81 12.29
CA LYS A 344 -24.77 -9.74 13.55
C LYS A 344 -23.37 -10.38 13.41
N VAL A 345 -22.33 -9.62 13.76
CA VAL A 345 -20.95 -10.07 13.84
C VAL A 345 -20.48 -10.01 15.29
N MET A 346 -19.90 -11.08 15.80
CA MET A 346 -19.34 -11.11 17.16
C MET A 346 -17.89 -10.62 17.15
N CYS A 347 -17.65 -9.49 17.79
CA CYS A 347 -16.32 -8.94 18.05
C CYS A 347 -15.81 -9.48 19.37
N MET A 348 -14.63 -10.12 19.37
CA MET A 348 -14.09 -10.81 20.54
C MET A 348 -12.62 -10.46 20.77
N SER A 349 -12.20 -10.46 22.03
CA SER A 349 -10.80 -10.33 22.41
C SER A 349 -10.39 -11.37 23.45
N TYR A 350 -9.18 -11.92 23.25
CA TYR A 350 -8.56 -12.89 24.16
C TYR A 350 -7.18 -12.36 24.56
N TYR A 351 -6.87 -12.34 25.86
CA TYR A 351 -5.63 -11.73 26.34
C TYR A 351 -5.22 -12.20 27.74
N GLY A 352 -3.92 -12.15 28.00
CA GLY A 352 -3.38 -12.44 29.33
C GLY A 352 -3.50 -11.27 30.31
N LYS A 353 -3.16 -11.53 31.58
CA LYS A 353 -3.16 -10.51 32.66
C LYS A 353 -2.27 -9.31 32.36
N GLU A 354 -1.17 -9.51 31.61
CA GLU A 354 -0.20 -8.47 31.23
C GLU A 354 -0.80 -7.42 30.30
N ALA A 355 -1.74 -7.85 29.44
CA ALA A 355 -2.44 -6.95 28.51
C ALA A 355 -3.77 -6.42 29.07
N TYR A 356 -4.28 -6.98 30.16
CA TYR A 356 -5.60 -6.66 30.72
C TYR A 356 -5.89 -5.16 30.83
N PRO A 357 -4.97 -4.29 31.34
CA PRO A 357 -5.26 -2.86 31.48
C PRO A 357 -5.55 -2.14 30.16
N ILE A 358 -5.02 -2.63 29.04
CA ILE A 358 -5.20 -2.05 27.71
C ILE A 358 -6.33 -2.78 26.98
N TYR A 359 -6.26 -4.12 26.88
CA TYR A 359 -7.17 -4.91 26.06
C TYR A 359 -8.59 -4.88 26.57
N ARG A 360 -8.81 -4.99 27.87
CA ARG A 360 -10.14 -4.87 28.48
C ARG A 360 -10.84 -3.57 28.13
N LYS A 361 -10.07 -2.50 28.00
CA LYS A 361 -10.62 -1.16 27.72
C LYS A 361 -10.79 -0.88 26.24
N TYR A 362 -9.87 -1.34 25.39
CA TYR A 362 -9.79 -0.88 24.02
C TYR A 362 -9.97 -1.99 22.98
N SER A 363 -9.52 -3.24 23.21
CA SER A 363 -9.34 -4.22 22.13
C SER A 363 -10.65 -4.56 21.43
N THR A 364 -11.65 -5.04 22.12
CA THR A 364 -12.93 -5.44 21.50
C THR A 364 -13.66 -4.26 20.86
N LYS A 365 -13.49 -3.05 21.42
CA LYS A 365 -14.03 -1.82 20.81
C LYS A 365 -13.24 -1.43 19.55
N ALA A 366 -11.95 -1.67 19.51
CA ALA A 366 -11.15 -1.47 18.29
C ALA A 366 -11.53 -2.48 17.19
N VAL A 367 -11.76 -3.75 17.54
CA VAL A 367 -12.31 -4.76 16.61
C VAL A 367 -13.66 -4.30 16.05
N TYR A 368 -14.60 -3.89 16.93
CA TYR A 368 -15.91 -3.37 16.52
C TYR A 368 -15.78 -2.21 15.54
N HIS A 369 -14.96 -1.22 15.88
CA HIS A 369 -14.74 -0.02 15.06
C HIS A 369 -14.12 -0.38 13.70
N THR A 370 -13.10 -1.25 13.69
CA THR A 370 -12.42 -1.70 12.46
C THR A 370 -13.39 -2.38 11.51
N ILE A 371 -14.17 -3.36 12.00
CA ILE A 371 -15.14 -4.08 11.15
C ILE A 371 -16.16 -3.13 10.55
N LYS A 372 -16.62 -2.14 11.30
CA LYS A 372 -17.57 -1.14 10.81
C LYS A 372 -16.93 -0.24 9.75
N THR A 373 -15.80 0.40 10.06
CA THR A 373 -15.14 1.36 9.17
C THR A 373 -14.66 0.70 7.88
N TYR A 374 -14.02 -0.47 7.97
CA TYR A 374 -13.61 -1.20 6.77
C TYR A 374 -14.80 -1.61 5.90
N SER A 375 -15.93 -2.00 6.51
CA SER A 375 -17.16 -2.27 5.76
C SER A 375 -17.65 -1.03 5.01
N ASP A 376 -17.52 0.15 5.59
CA ASP A 376 -17.91 1.42 4.97
C ASP A 376 -17.01 1.80 3.79
N PHE A 377 -15.72 1.44 3.82
CA PHE A 377 -14.76 1.74 2.74
C PHE A 377 -14.60 0.64 1.70
N THR A 378 -15.08 -0.58 1.94
CA THR A 378 -14.92 -1.73 1.04
C THR A 378 -16.25 -2.43 0.75
N ILE A 379 -16.50 -3.57 1.40
CA ILE A 379 -17.75 -4.35 1.33
C ILE A 379 -18.24 -4.65 2.74
N PRO A 380 -19.54 -4.87 2.96
CA PRO A 380 -20.04 -5.35 4.24
C PRO A 380 -19.31 -6.62 4.69
N TYR A 381 -18.84 -6.65 5.94
CA TYR A 381 -18.09 -7.78 6.48
C TYR A 381 -18.89 -9.07 6.41
N PRO A 382 -18.43 -10.11 5.71
CA PRO A 382 -19.27 -11.27 5.42
C PRO A 382 -19.25 -12.35 6.50
N TYR A 383 -18.24 -12.36 7.38
CA TYR A 383 -18.04 -13.41 8.36
C TYR A 383 -18.80 -13.18 9.68
N PRO A 384 -19.08 -14.25 10.44
CA PRO A 384 -19.90 -14.16 11.67
C PRO A 384 -19.11 -13.64 12.88
N VAL A 385 -17.79 -13.69 12.87
CA VAL A 385 -16.93 -13.30 14.00
C VAL A 385 -15.72 -12.50 13.53
N ALA A 386 -15.16 -11.68 14.42
CA ALA A 386 -13.86 -11.03 14.27
C ALA A 386 -13.16 -11.03 15.63
N ILE A 387 -11.95 -11.56 15.68
CA ILE A 387 -11.26 -11.93 16.92
C ILE A 387 -9.89 -11.24 16.97
N SER A 388 -9.58 -10.62 18.11
CA SER A 388 -8.25 -10.13 18.47
C SER A 388 -7.67 -10.98 19.60
N VAL A 389 -6.49 -11.56 19.42
CA VAL A 389 -5.78 -12.29 20.46
C VAL A 389 -4.49 -11.58 20.80
N GLU A 390 -4.26 -11.30 22.08
CA GLU A 390 -2.97 -10.77 22.53
C GLU A 390 -1.90 -11.85 22.44
N ALA A 391 -0.84 -11.58 21.70
CA ALA A 391 0.32 -12.44 21.52
C ALA A 391 1.56 -11.59 21.22
N ALA A 392 2.76 -12.18 21.35
CA ALA A 392 4.02 -11.48 21.05
C ALA A 392 4.27 -11.35 19.53
N ILE A 393 3.25 -10.96 18.75
CA ILE A 393 3.29 -10.78 17.29
C ILE A 393 2.14 -9.94 16.79
N GLY A 394 2.32 -9.24 15.63
CA GLY A 394 1.26 -8.85 14.73
C GLY A 394 1.13 -9.89 13.63
N MET A 395 -0.07 -10.45 13.41
CA MET A 395 -0.33 -11.44 12.39
C MET A 395 -1.83 -11.68 12.22
N GLU A 396 -2.23 -11.90 11.00
CA GLU A 396 -3.62 -12.04 10.58
C GLU A 396 -3.96 -13.43 10.05
N TYR A 397 -5.20 -13.82 10.31
CA TYR A 397 -5.87 -14.99 9.72
C TYR A 397 -7.35 -14.67 9.51
N PRO A 398 -8.07 -15.41 8.66
CA PRO A 398 -9.49 -15.17 8.50
C PRO A 398 -10.22 -15.19 9.85
N MET A 399 -10.89 -14.10 10.19
CA MET A 399 -11.62 -13.92 11.46
C MET A 399 -10.76 -13.89 12.73
N LEU A 400 -9.45 -14.08 12.67
CA LEU A 400 -8.55 -14.19 13.83
C LEU A 400 -7.30 -13.35 13.60
N ALA A 401 -7.10 -12.33 14.41
CA ALA A 401 -5.91 -11.47 14.42
C ALA A 401 -5.12 -11.67 15.72
N MET A 402 -3.80 -11.72 15.60
CA MET A 402 -2.87 -11.77 16.75
C MET A 402 -2.20 -10.41 16.88
N ASN A 403 -2.21 -9.84 18.07
CA ASN A 403 -1.82 -8.47 18.30
C ASN A 403 -0.93 -8.35 19.52
N PHE A 404 0.08 -7.48 19.47
CA PHE A 404 0.89 -7.19 20.64
C PHE A 404 0.41 -5.90 21.34
N GLY A 405 0.63 -5.82 22.65
CA GLY A 405 0.32 -4.61 23.40
C GLY A 405 0.10 -4.89 24.89
N ARG A 406 1.16 -4.78 25.69
CA ARG A 406 1.15 -5.05 27.13
C ARG A 406 1.38 -3.79 27.93
N ALA A 407 0.77 -3.74 29.10
CA ALA A 407 1.03 -2.69 30.09
C ALA A 407 2.36 -2.98 30.83
N GLU A 408 2.82 -1.98 31.58
CA GLU A 408 3.89 -2.15 32.54
C GLU A 408 3.44 -3.06 33.71
N LYS A 409 4.38 -3.63 34.46
CA LYS A 409 4.05 -4.53 35.59
C LYS A 409 3.09 -3.92 36.63
N ASP A 410 3.10 -2.61 36.78
CA ASP A 410 2.19 -1.89 37.68
C ASP A 410 0.82 -1.56 37.05
N GLY A 411 0.55 -2.06 35.83
CA GLY A 411 -0.67 -1.82 35.08
C GLY A 411 -0.75 -0.46 34.37
N SER A 412 0.30 0.36 34.47
CA SER A 412 0.36 1.62 33.73
C SER A 412 0.82 1.40 32.28
N TYR A 413 0.52 2.35 31.40
CA TYR A 413 0.98 2.35 30.02
C TYR A 413 1.19 3.78 29.50
N SER A 414 2.10 3.92 28.53
CA SER A 414 2.33 5.19 27.85
C SER A 414 1.25 5.44 26.78
N GLU A 415 1.13 6.70 26.36
CA GLU A 415 0.30 7.06 25.19
C GLU A 415 0.74 6.29 23.93
N ALA A 416 2.03 6.17 23.71
CA ALA A 416 2.60 5.39 22.60
C ALA A 416 2.21 3.91 22.68
N THR A 417 2.18 3.32 23.87
CA THR A 417 1.72 1.92 24.06
C THR A 417 0.22 1.79 23.79
N LYS A 418 -0.60 2.74 24.26
CA LYS A 418 -2.05 2.76 24.01
C LYS A 418 -2.34 2.78 22.51
N TYR A 419 -1.86 3.81 21.80
CA TYR A 419 -2.14 3.94 20.37
C TYR A 419 -1.41 2.90 19.52
N GLY A 420 -0.25 2.41 19.98
CA GLY A 420 0.43 1.29 19.34
C GLY A 420 -0.39 0.01 19.40
N ALA A 421 -0.99 -0.33 20.55
CA ALA A 421 -1.86 -1.49 20.69
C ALA A 421 -3.15 -1.34 19.86
N ILE A 422 -3.80 -0.18 19.90
CA ILE A 422 -5.00 0.10 19.10
C ILE A 422 -4.66 0.01 17.59
N GLY A 423 -3.55 0.62 17.17
CA GLY A 423 -3.13 0.63 15.75
C GLY A 423 -2.83 -0.77 15.21
N VAL A 424 -2.17 -1.63 15.99
CA VAL A 424 -1.94 -3.01 15.56
C VAL A 424 -3.24 -3.81 15.51
N ILE A 425 -4.17 -3.62 16.45
CA ILE A 425 -5.47 -4.28 16.41
C ILE A 425 -6.26 -3.85 15.16
N ILE A 426 -6.29 -2.55 14.85
CA ILE A 426 -6.93 -2.05 13.63
C ILE A 426 -6.29 -2.66 12.38
N HIS A 427 -4.96 -2.75 12.35
CA HIS A 427 -4.20 -3.29 11.22
C HIS A 427 -4.49 -4.78 11.02
N GLU A 428 -4.25 -5.61 12.03
CA GLU A 428 -4.39 -7.07 11.92
C GLU A 428 -5.86 -7.50 11.70
N VAL A 429 -6.82 -6.83 12.34
CA VAL A 429 -8.25 -7.07 12.09
C VAL A 429 -8.65 -6.58 10.70
N GLY A 430 -8.07 -5.49 10.21
CA GLY A 430 -8.29 -4.96 8.87
C GLY A 430 -7.90 -5.94 7.76
N HIS A 431 -6.89 -6.77 7.98
CA HIS A 431 -6.48 -7.83 7.06
C HIS A 431 -7.58 -8.85 6.75
N ASN A 432 -8.64 -8.92 7.54
CA ASN A 432 -9.84 -9.70 7.14
C ASN A 432 -10.37 -9.30 5.75
N PHE A 433 -10.15 -8.05 5.32
CA PHE A 433 -10.56 -7.56 4.00
C PHE A 433 -9.45 -7.74 2.96
N PHE A 434 -8.23 -7.37 3.30
CA PHE A 434 -7.01 -7.51 2.49
C PHE A 434 -5.94 -8.21 3.32
N PRO A 435 -5.56 -9.47 3.09
CA PRO A 435 -5.86 -10.30 1.92
C PRO A 435 -6.92 -11.40 2.17
N MET A 436 -7.55 -11.49 3.35
CA MET A 436 -8.36 -12.67 3.70
C MET A 436 -9.62 -12.81 2.86
N ILE A 437 -10.24 -11.72 2.40
CA ILE A 437 -11.38 -11.71 1.48
C ILE A 437 -10.92 -11.41 0.05
N ILE A 438 -10.05 -10.43 -0.15
CA ILE A 438 -9.50 -10.04 -1.45
C ILE A 438 -8.10 -10.62 -1.54
N ASN A 439 -8.01 -11.87 -2.00
CA ASN A 439 -6.87 -12.76 -1.81
C ASN A 439 -5.81 -12.60 -2.90
N SER A 440 -4.92 -11.61 -2.74
CA SER A 440 -3.74 -11.43 -3.61
C SER A 440 -2.62 -12.44 -3.33
N ASP A 441 -1.68 -12.60 -4.27
CA ASP A 441 -0.45 -13.38 -4.07
C ASP A 441 0.57 -12.51 -3.30
N GLU A 442 0.64 -12.68 -2.00
CA GLU A 442 1.50 -11.91 -1.11
C GLU A 442 2.99 -12.21 -1.32
N ARG A 443 3.34 -13.42 -1.76
CA ARG A 443 4.72 -13.81 -2.08
C ARG A 443 5.33 -12.97 -3.20
N GLN A 444 4.49 -12.49 -4.11
CA GLN A 444 4.90 -11.62 -5.20
C GLN A 444 4.58 -10.16 -4.95
N TYR A 445 3.39 -9.88 -4.41
CA TYR A 445 2.85 -8.52 -4.26
C TYR A 445 2.50 -8.22 -2.80
N TRP A 446 3.49 -8.25 -1.93
CA TRP A 446 3.32 -8.00 -0.49
C TRP A 446 2.58 -6.68 -0.19
N TRP A 447 2.78 -5.67 -1.03
CA TRP A 447 2.09 -4.39 -0.90
C TRP A 447 0.56 -4.43 -1.14
N MET A 448 0.03 -5.43 -1.85
CA MET A 448 -1.42 -5.60 -2.05
C MET A 448 -2.11 -6.12 -0.79
N ASP A 449 -1.37 -6.76 0.06
CA ASP A 449 -1.75 -7.12 1.42
C ASP A 449 -1.55 -5.91 2.34
N GLU A 450 -0.34 -5.59 2.66
CA GLU A 450 0.05 -4.62 3.68
C GLU A 450 -0.29 -3.16 3.30
N GLY A 451 -0.12 -2.81 2.05
CA GLY A 451 -0.31 -1.43 1.59
C GLY A 451 -1.78 -1.04 1.49
N LEU A 452 -2.63 -1.93 0.94
CA LEU A 452 -4.08 -1.69 0.88
C LEU A 452 -4.66 -1.65 2.30
N ASN A 453 -4.24 -2.58 3.15
CA ASN A 453 -4.66 -2.61 4.54
C ASN A 453 -4.19 -1.39 5.32
N THR A 454 -2.92 -0.97 5.20
CA THR A 454 -2.38 0.23 5.86
C THR A 454 -3.13 1.51 5.43
N PHE A 455 -3.57 1.59 4.17
CA PHE A 455 -4.36 2.72 3.71
C PHE A 455 -5.71 2.81 4.44
N VAL A 456 -6.46 1.71 4.53
CA VAL A 456 -7.76 1.72 5.23
C VAL A 456 -7.57 1.80 6.76
N GLN A 457 -6.48 1.22 7.30
CA GLN A 457 -6.08 1.43 8.70
C GLN A 457 -5.95 2.92 9.01
N PHE A 458 -5.26 3.69 8.18
CA PHE A 458 -5.11 5.13 8.39
C PHE A 458 -6.47 5.84 8.46
N LEU A 459 -7.40 5.51 7.57
CA LEU A 459 -8.75 6.07 7.62
C LEU A 459 -9.48 5.68 8.91
N THR A 460 -9.34 4.44 9.33
CA THR A 460 -9.94 3.90 10.55
C THR A 460 -9.36 4.55 11.80
N GLU A 461 -8.06 4.79 11.86
CA GLU A 461 -7.38 5.50 12.95
C GLU A 461 -7.91 6.94 13.10
N GLN A 462 -8.12 7.65 11.98
CA GLN A 462 -8.67 9.01 11.99
C GLN A 462 -10.12 9.06 12.48
N GLU A 463 -10.92 8.03 12.22
CA GLU A 463 -12.29 7.92 12.73
C GLU A 463 -12.34 7.43 14.18
N PHE A 464 -11.28 6.78 14.67
CA PHE A 464 -11.19 6.32 16.05
C PHE A 464 -10.97 7.47 17.04
N ASP A 465 -10.07 8.40 16.73
CA ASP A 465 -9.72 9.54 17.59
C ASP A 465 -9.26 10.74 16.73
N ASN A 466 -9.84 11.91 16.95
CA ASN A 466 -9.51 13.14 16.24
C ASN A 466 -8.01 13.51 16.24
N ASN A 467 -7.28 13.09 17.27
CA ASN A 467 -5.84 13.34 17.42
C ASN A 467 -5.01 12.04 17.36
N TYR A 468 -5.50 11.03 16.66
CA TYR A 468 -4.77 9.77 16.56
C TYR A 468 -3.37 9.99 15.96
N PRO A 469 -2.29 9.54 16.61
CA PRO A 469 -0.93 9.76 16.15
C PRO A 469 -0.53 8.76 15.06
N SER A 470 -1.21 8.81 13.92
CA SER A 470 -0.95 7.91 12.79
C SER A 470 0.48 8.02 12.30
N ARG A 471 1.12 6.89 12.06
CA ARG A 471 2.52 6.81 11.63
C ARG A 471 2.70 6.65 10.12
N ARG A 472 1.62 6.34 9.39
CA ARG A 472 1.59 6.07 7.95
C ARG A 472 0.34 6.72 7.35
N GLY A 473 0.29 6.87 6.04
CA GLY A 473 -0.84 7.45 5.31
C GLY A 473 -0.58 8.86 4.81
N PRO A 474 -0.38 9.89 5.65
CA PRO A 474 -0.08 11.25 5.21
C PRO A 474 1.19 11.36 4.36
N ALA A 475 1.10 12.12 3.26
CA ALA A 475 2.18 12.20 2.27
C ALA A 475 3.54 12.67 2.85
N HIS A 476 3.53 13.60 3.81
CA HIS A 476 4.75 14.11 4.42
C HIS A 476 5.52 13.07 5.26
N LEU A 477 4.87 11.99 5.71
CA LEU A 477 5.51 10.96 6.54
C LEU A 477 6.41 10.00 5.75
N ILE A 478 6.27 9.94 4.41
CA ILE A 478 7.09 9.07 3.56
C ILE A 478 8.36 9.75 3.05
N THR A 479 8.49 11.07 3.20
CA THR A 479 9.56 11.85 2.58
C THR A 479 10.97 11.43 3.02
N ASP A 480 11.14 11.02 4.29
CA ASP A 480 12.46 10.57 4.79
C ASP A 480 12.92 9.27 4.10
N TYR A 481 11.99 8.34 3.84
CA TYR A 481 12.27 7.16 3.03
C TYR A 481 12.61 7.52 1.59
N MET A 482 11.84 8.41 0.97
CA MET A 482 12.06 8.81 -0.43
C MET A 482 13.34 9.64 -0.64
N ARG A 483 13.94 10.21 0.43
CA ARG A 483 15.24 10.88 0.39
C ARG A 483 16.44 9.94 0.41
N LEU A 484 16.23 8.65 0.65
CA LEU A 484 17.34 7.69 0.65
C LEU A 484 18.00 7.63 -0.73
N SER A 485 19.26 7.19 -0.76
CA SER A 485 19.94 6.94 -2.03
C SER A 485 19.26 5.85 -2.84
N LYS A 486 19.29 5.93 -4.17
CA LYS A 486 18.58 5.02 -5.07
C LYS A 486 18.94 3.54 -4.90
N ASP A 487 20.13 3.24 -4.40
CA ASP A 487 20.58 1.88 -4.09
C ASP A 487 19.95 1.28 -2.81
N LEU A 488 19.23 2.09 -2.04
CA LEU A 488 18.46 1.68 -0.85
C LEU A 488 16.95 1.70 -1.07
N LEU A 489 16.52 1.94 -2.30
CA LEU A 489 15.11 2.05 -2.66
C LEU A 489 14.75 0.99 -3.70
N GLU A 490 13.62 0.32 -3.49
CA GLU A 490 13.03 -0.58 -4.46
C GLU A 490 11.65 -0.05 -4.90
N PRO A 491 11.22 -0.35 -6.15
CA PRO A 491 9.83 -0.14 -6.55
C PRO A 491 8.85 -0.91 -5.64
N ILE A 492 7.64 -0.40 -5.46
CA ILE A 492 6.58 -1.11 -4.71
C ILE A 492 6.28 -2.46 -5.36
N MET A 493 6.39 -2.55 -6.69
CA MET A 493 6.16 -3.77 -7.48
C MET A 493 7.26 -4.83 -7.32
N THR A 494 8.28 -4.59 -6.50
CA THR A 494 9.33 -5.58 -6.22
C THR A 494 8.74 -6.79 -5.51
N LYS A 495 9.18 -7.99 -5.92
CA LYS A 495 8.81 -9.25 -5.28
C LYS A 495 9.09 -9.19 -3.77
N GLY A 496 8.15 -9.66 -2.96
CA GLY A 496 8.16 -9.49 -1.51
C GLY A 496 9.47 -9.87 -0.82
N ASP A 497 10.05 -11.03 -1.15
CA ASP A 497 11.32 -11.49 -0.57
C ASP A 497 12.54 -10.61 -0.91
N ASN A 498 12.43 -9.75 -1.92
CA ASN A 498 13.52 -8.89 -2.39
C ASN A 498 13.42 -7.45 -1.85
N VAL A 499 12.43 -7.14 -1.03
CA VAL A 499 12.25 -5.83 -0.43
C VAL A 499 13.09 -5.73 0.84
N ALA A 500 14.04 -4.79 0.86
CA ALA A 500 14.92 -4.60 2.02
C ALA A 500 14.23 -3.78 3.14
N ASN A 501 13.49 -2.73 2.77
CA ASN A 501 12.79 -1.87 3.74
C ASN A 501 11.27 -2.06 3.64
N VAL A 502 10.81 -3.21 4.08
CA VAL A 502 9.42 -3.64 3.97
C VAL A 502 8.44 -2.62 4.57
N GLY A 503 8.69 -2.17 5.79
CA GLY A 503 7.79 -1.23 6.49
C GLY A 503 7.59 0.11 5.77
N SER A 504 8.61 0.59 5.06
CA SER A 504 8.50 1.83 4.26
C SER A 504 8.01 1.57 2.83
N ASN A 505 8.40 0.46 2.21
CA ASN A 505 8.03 0.13 0.84
C ASN A 505 6.61 -0.43 0.74
N ALA A 506 6.37 -1.64 1.28
CA ALA A 506 5.11 -2.36 1.11
C ALA A 506 3.96 -1.74 1.92
N TYR A 507 4.24 -1.21 3.11
CA TYR A 507 3.25 -0.56 3.96
C TYR A 507 3.09 0.93 3.62
N ALA A 508 4.11 1.74 4.01
CA ALA A 508 3.95 3.20 4.05
C ALA A 508 3.86 3.83 2.66
N LYS A 509 4.79 3.52 1.73
CA LYS A 509 4.79 4.13 0.39
C LYS A 509 3.55 3.72 -0.41
N ALA A 510 3.14 2.44 -0.32
CA ALA A 510 1.95 1.96 -1.00
C ALA A 510 0.67 2.64 -0.48
N ALA A 511 0.49 2.70 0.86
CA ALA A 511 -0.64 3.38 1.48
C ALA A 511 -0.65 4.89 1.20
N THR A 512 0.52 5.54 1.24
CA THR A 512 0.66 6.97 0.92
C THR A 512 0.24 7.27 -0.51
N GLY A 513 0.60 6.39 -1.47
CA GLY A 513 0.15 6.54 -2.86
C GLY A 513 -1.37 6.56 -3.00
N LEU A 514 -2.07 5.63 -2.33
CA LEU A 514 -3.53 5.61 -2.32
C LEU A 514 -4.13 6.84 -1.63
N ASN A 515 -3.50 7.31 -0.56
CA ASN A 515 -3.93 8.53 0.13
C ASN A 515 -3.74 9.79 -0.74
N ILE A 516 -2.65 9.89 -1.49
CA ILE A 516 -2.43 10.98 -2.47
C ILE A 516 -3.50 10.93 -3.58
N LEU A 517 -3.82 9.74 -4.08
CA LEU A 517 -4.91 9.58 -5.06
C LEU A 517 -6.23 10.08 -4.49
N ARG A 518 -6.56 9.70 -3.26
CA ARG A 518 -7.80 10.06 -2.58
C ARG A 518 -7.91 11.56 -2.25
N GLU A 519 -6.86 12.16 -1.67
CA GLU A 519 -6.92 13.52 -1.13
C GLU A 519 -6.56 14.58 -2.17
N THR A 520 -5.64 14.28 -3.11
CA THR A 520 -5.00 15.29 -3.94
C THR A 520 -5.34 15.17 -5.42
N ILE A 521 -5.45 13.94 -5.96
CA ILE A 521 -5.58 13.71 -7.41
C ILE A 521 -7.04 13.53 -7.83
N MET A 522 -7.74 12.58 -7.21
CA MET A 522 -9.11 12.20 -7.59
C MET A 522 -10.19 12.90 -6.76
N GLY A 523 -9.89 13.18 -5.49
CA GLY A 523 -10.88 13.60 -4.50
C GLY A 523 -11.56 12.38 -3.84
N ARG A 524 -12.02 12.57 -2.59
CA ARG A 524 -12.51 11.49 -1.71
C ARG A 524 -13.68 10.72 -2.32
N GLU A 525 -14.69 11.42 -2.81
CA GLU A 525 -15.92 10.80 -3.32
C GLU A 525 -15.64 9.84 -4.48
N LEU A 526 -14.85 10.30 -5.46
CA LEU A 526 -14.55 9.51 -6.65
C LEU A 526 -13.59 8.36 -6.36
N PHE A 527 -12.57 8.60 -5.52
CA PHE A 527 -11.64 7.55 -5.13
C PHE A 527 -12.35 6.46 -4.30
N ASP A 528 -13.12 6.84 -3.29
CA ASP A 528 -13.83 5.91 -2.39
C ASP A 528 -14.82 5.03 -3.19
N TYR A 529 -15.49 5.63 -4.20
CA TYR A 529 -16.33 4.86 -5.13
C TYR A 529 -15.52 3.82 -5.92
N ALA A 530 -14.40 4.22 -6.52
CA ALA A 530 -13.58 3.33 -7.34
C ALA A 530 -12.91 2.23 -6.50
N PHE A 531 -12.50 2.54 -5.29
CA PHE A 531 -11.90 1.58 -4.36
C PHE A 531 -12.91 0.54 -3.86
N LYS A 532 -14.14 0.96 -3.56
CA LYS A 532 -15.26 0.03 -3.26
C LYS A 532 -15.57 -0.88 -4.44
N GLU A 533 -15.51 -0.35 -5.66
CA GLU A 533 -15.74 -1.14 -6.86
C GLU A 533 -14.68 -2.24 -7.00
N TYR A 534 -13.41 -1.94 -6.73
CA TYR A 534 -12.35 -2.95 -6.68
C TYR A 534 -12.64 -4.03 -5.63
N ALA A 535 -12.98 -3.64 -4.41
CA ALA A 535 -13.30 -4.57 -3.34
C ALA A 535 -14.48 -5.48 -3.71
N ARG A 536 -15.54 -4.93 -4.31
CA ARG A 536 -16.72 -5.67 -4.74
C ARG A 536 -16.45 -6.64 -5.90
N ARG A 537 -15.65 -6.23 -6.90
CA ARG A 537 -15.27 -7.08 -8.05
C ARG A 537 -14.44 -8.27 -7.62
N TRP A 538 -13.56 -8.08 -6.64
CA TRP A 538 -12.55 -9.07 -6.27
C TRP A 538 -12.77 -9.75 -4.91
N ALA A 539 -13.87 -9.48 -4.24
CA ALA A 539 -14.25 -10.24 -3.03
C ALA A 539 -14.27 -11.74 -3.31
N PHE A 540 -13.58 -12.52 -2.45
CA PHE A 540 -13.42 -13.97 -2.54
C PHE A 540 -12.76 -14.46 -3.84
N LYS A 541 -11.86 -13.67 -4.41
CA LYS A 541 -11.13 -13.97 -5.64
C LYS A 541 -9.64 -13.64 -5.48
N HIS A 542 -8.88 -13.93 -6.54
CA HIS A 542 -7.43 -13.74 -6.58
C HIS A 542 -7.05 -12.59 -7.54
N PRO A 543 -7.07 -11.32 -7.12
CA PRO A 543 -6.66 -10.21 -7.95
C PRO A 543 -5.15 -10.12 -8.10
N THR A 544 -4.73 -9.40 -9.13
CA THR A 544 -3.36 -8.96 -9.39
C THR A 544 -3.29 -7.43 -9.31
N PRO A 545 -2.09 -6.81 -9.28
CA PRO A 545 -1.95 -5.36 -9.40
C PRO A 545 -2.68 -4.75 -10.60
N ASN A 546 -2.68 -5.46 -11.74
CA ASN A 546 -3.36 -5.01 -12.96
C ASN A 546 -4.86 -4.82 -12.75
N ASP A 547 -5.46 -5.72 -11.99
CA ASP A 547 -6.91 -5.69 -11.70
C ASP A 547 -7.27 -4.47 -10.84
N LEU A 548 -6.41 -4.10 -9.89
CA LEU A 548 -6.57 -2.88 -9.09
C LEU A 548 -6.42 -1.62 -9.95
N PHE A 549 -5.32 -1.51 -10.70
CA PHE A 549 -5.03 -0.32 -11.50
C PHE A 549 -6.13 -0.07 -12.53
N ARG A 550 -6.48 -1.08 -13.32
CA ARG A 550 -7.56 -0.99 -14.29
C ARG A 550 -8.93 -0.69 -13.66
N THR A 551 -9.22 -1.29 -12.51
CA THR A 551 -10.50 -1.00 -11.84
C THR A 551 -10.60 0.45 -11.39
N LEU A 552 -9.52 1.03 -10.83
CA LEU A 552 -9.54 2.42 -10.38
C LEU A 552 -9.71 3.38 -11.57
N GLU A 553 -9.08 3.11 -12.70
CA GLU A 553 -9.23 3.93 -13.92
C GLU A 553 -10.59 3.74 -14.57
N ASP A 554 -11.07 2.51 -14.72
CA ASP A 554 -12.38 2.20 -15.31
C ASP A 554 -13.53 2.84 -14.52
N ALA A 555 -13.48 2.73 -13.20
CA ALA A 555 -14.54 3.24 -12.33
C ALA A 555 -14.52 4.77 -12.18
N SER A 556 -13.38 5.42 -12.40
CA SER A 556 -13.20 6.86 -12.20
C SER A 556 -13.11 7.68 -13.49
N ALA A 557 -12.80 7.05 -14.60
CA ALA A 557 -12.41 7.69 -15.87
C ALA A 557 -11.22 8.66 -15.72
N VAL A 558 -10.35 8.44 -14.74
CA VAL A 558 -9.10 9.18 -14.53
C VAL A 558 -7.93 8.39 -15.08
N ASP A 559 -7.15 9.00 -15.97
CA ASP A 559 -5.87 8.44 -16.46
C ASP A 559 -4.83 8.50 -15.33
N LEU A 560 -4.45 7.33 -14.80
CA LEU A 560 -3.50 7.16 -13.71
C LEU A 560 -2.21 6.43 -14.13
N ASP A 561 -2.04 6.09 -15.41
CA ASP A 561 -0.85 5.38 -15.93
C ASP A 561 0.46 6.05 -15.50
N TRP A 562 0.52 7.38 -15.57
CA TRP A 562 1.66 8.17 -15.12
C TRP A 562 1.96 7.99 -13.63
N PHE A 563 0.90 7.85 -12.82
CA PHE A 563 1.02 7.68 -11.37
C PHE A 563 1.50 6.27 -11.01
N TRP A 564 0.90 5.24 -11.58
CA TRP A 564 1.32 3.85 -11.38
C TRP A 564 2.77 3.68 -11.79
N ARG A 565 3.13 4.15 -12.98
CA ARG A 565 4.51 4.09 -13.51
C ARG A 565 5.52 4.74 -12.56
N GLY A 566 5.25 5.94 -12.11
CA GLY A 566 6.18 6.69 -11.25
C GLY A 566 6.20 6.21 -9.81
N TRP A 567 5.05 6.01 -9.20
CA TRP A 567 4.94 5.70 -7.78
C TRP A 567 5.14 4.22 -7.44
N TYR A 568 4.52 3.30 -8.23
CA TYR A 568 4.56 1.86 -7.97
C TYR A 568 5.69 1.15 -8.69
N TYR A 569 5.98 1.51 -9.95
CA TYR A 569 7.06 0.89 -10.74
C TYR A 569 8.40 1.64 -10.65
N GLY A 570 8.41 2.84 -10.06
CA GLY A 570 9.59 3.70 -9.94
C GLY A 570 10.06 3.94 -8.51
N THR A 571 11.25 4.55 -8.41
CA THR A 571 11.87 4.95 -7.13
C THR A 571 12.16 6.45 -7.07
N ASP A 572 11.79 7.20 -8.10
CA ASP A 572 12.01 8.64 -8.16
C ASP A 572 11.18 9.36 -7.07
N PRO A 573 11.78 10.28 -6.30
CA PRO A 573 11.04 11.09 -5.33
C PRO A 573 10.27 12.22 -6.01
N VAL A 574 9.34 12.81 -5.28
CA VAL A 574 8.74 14.09 -5.62
C VAL A 574 9.67 15.21 -5.14
N ASP A 575 10.04 16.10 -6.04
CA ASP A 575 10.82 17.31 -5.75
C ASP A 575 10.51 18.33 -6.85
N ILE A 576 9.60 19.25 -6.56
CA ILE A 576 9.16 20.30 -7.49
C ILE A 576 9.60 21.65 -6.96
N SER A 577 10.52 22.31 -7.68
CA SER A 577 11.04 23.62 -7.29
C SER A 577 10.33 24.77 -7.98
N LEU A 578 10.29 25.93 -7.30
CA LEU A 578 9.91 27.22 -7.84
C LEU A 578 11.19 27.98 -8.26
N ASP A 579 11.59 27.82 -9.52
CA ASP A 579 12.89 28.34 -10.00
C ASP A 579 12.88 29.85 -10.18
N SER A 580 11.76 30.44 -10.63
CA SER A 580 11.66 31.88 -10.83
C SER A 580 10.25 32.41 -10.71
N VAL A 581 10.13 33.64 -10.25
CA VAL A 581 8.91 34.42 -10.20
C VAL A 581 9.17 35.73 -10.90
N LYS A 582 8.46 36.00 -11.99
CA LYS A 582 8.50 37.27 -12.69
C LYS A 582 7.16 37.97 -12.55
N TRP A 583 7.19 39.21 -12.16
CA TRP A 583 6.02 40.04 -11.99
C TRP A 583 5.91 41.09 -13.12
N PHE A 584 4.76 41.17 -13.75
CA PHE A 584 4.47 42.08 -14.82
C PHE A 584 3.22 42.90 -14.49
N LYS A 585 3.25 44.16 -14.90
CA LYS A 585 2.06 45.02 -14.98
C LYS A 585 1.84 45.45 -16.41
N LEU A 586 0.59 45.57 -16.82
CA LEU A 586 0.25 46.09 -18.13
C LEU A 586 0.52 47.57 -18.14
N ASP A 587 1.33 48.03 -19.10
CA ASP A 587 1.56 49.43 -19.36
C ASP A 587 0.81 49.82 -20.65
N ALA A 588 -0.34 50.47 -20.48
CA ALA A 588 -1.19 50.86 -21.60
C ALA A 588 -0.60 52.03 -22.45
N GLU A 589 0.42 52.72 -21.94
CA GLU A 589 1.04 53.84 -22.62
C GLU A 589 2.25 53.43 -23.47
N LYS A 590 2.87 52.31 -23.22
CA LYS A 590 3.94 51.78 -24.06
C LYS A 590 3.38 51.22 -25.35
N ASN A 591 3.54 51.97 -26.42
CA ASN A 591 3.32 51.47 -27.77
C ASN A 591 4.24 50.28 -28.01
N ASN A 592 3.64 49.13 -28.30
CA ASN A 592 4.38 48.01 -28.88
C ASN A 592 4.82 48.41 -30.29
N ALA A 593 5.93 49.14 -30.39
CA ALA A 593 6.68 49.14 -31.62
C ALA A 593 7.08 47.68 -31.87
N MET A 594 6.44 47.06 -32.87
CA MET A 594 6.96 45.77 -33.38
C MET A 594 8.44 46.02 -33.65
N LEU A 595 9.31 45.34 -32.91
CA LEU A 595 10.73 45.35 -33.21
C LEU A 595 10.86 44.80 -34.62
N LYS A 596 11.12 45.65 -35.60
CA LYS A 596 11.47 45.24 -36.95
C LYS A 596 12.72 44.36 -36.78
N SER A 597 12.60 43.09 -37.02
CA SER A 597 13.78 42.25 -37.16
C SER A 597 14.63 42.89 -38.25
N PRO A 598 15.89 43.22 -38.01
CA PRO A 598 16.78 43.66 -39.06
C PRO A 598 16.73 42.63 -40.18
N GLU A 599 16.51 43.09 -41.42
CA GLU A 599 16.53 42.19 -42.58
C GLU A 599 17.88 41.48 -42.60
N PHE A 600 17.87 40.17 -42.42
CA PHE A 600 19.08 39.36 -42.52
C PHE A 600 19.53 39.32 -43.99
N GLU A 601 20.67 39.88 -44.27
CA GLU A 601 21.30 39.80 -45.56
C GLU A 601 22.33 38.68 -45.58
N SER A 602 22.15 37.69 -46.45
CA SER A 602 23.09 36.55 -46.55
C SER A 602 24.45 37.03 -47.09
N ILE A 603 25.54 36.34 -46.67
CA ILE A 603 26.87 36.60 -47.15
C ILE A 603 26.99 36.52 -48.69
N SER A 604 26.19 35.68 -49.33
CA SER A 604 26.10 35.57 -50.78
C SER A 604 25.55 36.83 -51.40
N LYS A 605 24.50 37.43 -50.84
CA LYS A 605 23.94 38.70 -51.31
C LYS A 605 24.97 39.84 -51.17
N ILE A 606 25.66 39.90 -50.03
CA ILE A 606 26.70 40.91 -49.79
C ILE A 606 27.81 40.76 -50.80
N ARG A 607 28.36 39.57 -51.01
CA ARG A 607 29.46 39.31 -51.98
C ARG A 607 29.03 39.59 -53.42
N ASN A 608 27.82 39.18 -53.82
CA ASN A 608 27.27 39.48 -55.15
C ASN A 608 27.21 40.96 -55.44
N ARG A 609 26.84 41.78 -54.46
CA ARG A 609 26.80 43.24 -54.56
C ARG A 609 28.21 43.83 -54.60
N GLU A 610 29.15 43.33 -53.80
CA GLU A 610 30.52 43.84 -53.71
C GLU A 610 31.36 43.48 -54.92
N GLU A 611 31.29 42.23 -55.37
CA GLU A 611 32.11 41.72 -56.49
C GLU A 611 31.58 42.11 -57.86
N LYS A 612 30.30 42.52 -58.00
CA LYS A 612 29.65 42.95 -59.25
C LYS A 612 29.84 42.01 -60.45
N LYS A 613 30.01 40.71 -60.18
CA LYS A 613 30.28 39.70 -61.21
C LYS A 613 29.01 39.05 -61.77
N ILE A 614 27.87 39.22 -61.10
CA ILE A 614 26.63 38.59 -61.50
C ILE A 614 25.83 39.55 -62.42
N ASN A 615 25.55 39.04 -63.61
CA ASN A 615 24.61 39.70 -64.53
C ASN A 615 23.26 38.99 -64.40
N PHE A 616 22.36 39.59 -63.66
CA PHE A 616 21.06 38.99 -63.34
C PHE A 616 20.24 38.72 -64.58
N TYR A 617 19.57 37.60 -64.66
CA TYR A 617 18.76 37.22 -65.81
C TYR A 617 17.63 38.25 -66.05
N THR A 618 17.00 38.76 -64.98
CA THR A 618 16.01 39.83 -65.00
C THR A 618 16.55 41.18 -65.55
N ASP A 619 17.87 41.38 -65.56
CA ASP A 619 18.50 42.56 -66.21
C ASP A 619 18.75 42.28 -67.68
N ARG A 620 18.95 41.05 -68.10
CA ARG A 620 19.11 40.66 -69.50
C ARG A 620 17.80 40.48 -70.23
N ASP A 621 16.73 40.09 -69.49
CA ASP A 621 15.38 39.89 -70.00
C ASP A 621 14.38 40.67 -69.12
N THR A 622 14.06 41.88 -69.57
CA THR A 622 13.18 42.74 -68.83
C THR A 622 11.71 42.35 -68.87
N THR A 623 11.31 41.40 -69.69
CA THR A 623 9.97 40.81 -69.73
C THR A 623 9.63 40.02 -68.46
N LEU A 624 10.67 39.59 -67.71
CA LEU A 624 10.52 38.97 -66.44
C LEU A 624 10.27 39.91 -65.25
N ARG A 625 10.29 41.20 -65.51
CA ARG A 625 10.08 42.21 -64.43
C ARG A 625 8.60 42.44 -64.25
N ASP A 626 8.00 41.73 -63.31
CA ASP A 626 6.61 41.81 -62.93
C ASP A 626 6.37 42.85 -61.78
N PHE A 627 5.16 42.89 -61.27
CA PHE A 627 4.80 43.64 -60.06
C PHE A 627 5.74 43.44 -58.90
N TYR A 628 6.12 42.13 -58.61
CA TYR A 628 6.95 41.78 -57.47
C TYR A 628 8.42 42.12 -57.64
N TYR A 629 8.88 42.26 -58.88
CA TYR A 629 10.23 42.75 -59.15
C TYR A 629 10.40 44.20 -58.67
N TYR A 630 9.38 45.00 -58.88
CA TYR A 630 9.37 46.45 -58.50
C TYR A 630 8.88 46.67 -57.07
N ASN A 631 8.08 45.77 -56.53
CA ASN A 631 7.46 45.84 -55.20
C ASN A 631 7.85 44.61 -54.34
N ARG A 632 9.12 44.41 -54.13
CA ARG A 632 9.64 43.32 -53.32
C ARG A 632 9.05 43.36 -51.94
N ASN A 633 8.66 42.18 -51.41
CA ASN A 633 8.02 42.02 -50.14
C ASN A 633 6.62 42.71 -50.01
N ALA A 634 5.96 43.06 -51.11
CA ALA A 634 4.65 43.68 -51.08
C ALA A 634 3.63 42.86 -50.26
N ASP A 635 3.59 41.54 -50.42
CA ASP A 635 2.70 40.66 -49.69
C ASP A 635 3.06 40.62 -48.19
N VAL A 636 4.35 40.56 -47.87
CA VAL A 636 4.83 40.58 -46.47
C VAL A 636 4.44 41.88 -45.80
N LYS A 637 4.62 43.00 -46.51
CA LYS A 637 4.21 44.33 -46.02
C LYS A 637 2.70 44.42 -45.83
N MET A 638 1.91 43.91 -46.78
CA MET A 638 0.45 43.85 -46.68
C MET A 638 0.01 43.03 -45.44
N PHE A 639 0.60 41.89 -45.19
CA PHE A 639 0.28 41.07 -44.00
C PHE A 639 0.74 41.74 -42.72
N GLN A 640 1.89 42.43 -42.72
CA GLN A 640 2.33 43.22 -41.56
C GLN A 640 1.39 44.39 -41.28
N ASP A 641 0.95 45.09 -42.31
CA ASP A 641 -0.02 46.20 -42.19
C ASP A 641 -1.38 45.69 -41.70
N MET A 642 -1.86 44.54 -42.20
CA MET A 642 -3.08 43.87 -41.70
C MET A 642 -2.96 43.44 -40.25
N ALA A 643 -1.81 42.89 -39.87
CA ALA A 643 -1.55 42.49 -38.48
C ALA A 643 -1.49 43.73 -37.57
N GLN A 644 -0.85 44.76 -38.01
CA GLN A 644 -0.78 46.05 -37.29
C GLN A 644 -2.16 46.71 -37.16
N GLN A 645 -2.98 46.72 -38.22
CA GLN A 645 -4.38 47.19 -38.17
C GLN A 645 -5.23 46.37 -37.20
N ARG A 646 -5.02 45.05 -37.10
CA ARG A 646 -5.67 44.21 -36.09
C ARG A 646 -5.25 44.60 -34.67
N VAL A 647 -3.97 44.81 -34.45
CA VAL A 647 -3.45 45.26 -33.15
C VAL A 647 -3.94 46.65 -32.80
N GLU A 648 -4.03 47.55 -33.80
CA GLU A 648 -4.51 48.92 -33.62
C GLU A 648 -6.03 49.01 -33.51
N GLY A 649 -6.78 48.17 -34.22
CA GLY A 649 -8.24 48.04 -34.11
C GLY A 649 -8.72 47.44 -32.79
N ASN A 650 -7.87 46.65 -32.11
CA ASN A 650 -8.12 46.11 -30.78
C ASN A 650 -7.72 47.05 -29.63
N LYS A 651 -7.54 48.37 -29.93
CA LYS A 651 -7.45 49.40 -28.88
C LYS A 651 -8.80 49.64 -28.22
N ASP A 652 -9.38 48.57 -27.72
CA ASP A 652 -10.56 48.63 -26.90
C ASP A 652 -10.14 49.15 -25.52
N LYS A 653 -10.24 50.42 -25.28
CA LYS A 653 -9.87 51.05 -23.99
C LYS A 653 -10.56 50.38 -22.81
N GLU A 654 -11.75 49.81 -23.01
CA GLU A 654 -12.48 49.07 -21.99
C GLU A 654 -11.81 47.71 -21.64
N ASN A 655 -11.21 47.04 -22.62
CA ASN A 655 -10.49 45.80 -22.37
C ASN A 655 -9.15 46.04 -21.67
N TYR A 656 -8.43 47.11 -22.01
CA TYR A 656 -7.22 47.46 -21.26
C TYR A 656 -7.51 47.86 -19.82
N ALA A 657 -8.61 48.60 -19.58
CA ALA A 657 -9.02 48.97 -18.23
C ALA A 657 -9.26 47.73 -17.33
N LYS A 658 -9.78 46.62 -17.87
CA LYS A 658 -10.00 45.36 -17.12
C LYS A 658 -8.70 44.70 -16.65
N TRP A 659 -7.58 44.99 -17.32
CA TRP A 659 -6.28 44.37 -17.04
C TRP A 659 -5.30 45.31 -16.34
N ALA A 660 -5.54 46.64 -16.36
CA ALA A 660 -4.63 47.66 -15.82
C ALA A 660 -4.32 47.48 -14.34
N ASP A 661 -5.32 47.01 -13.56
CA ASP A 661 -5.19 46.79 -12.12
C ASP A 661 -4.65 45.40 -11.78
N LYS A 662 -4.48 44.53 -12.79
CA LYS A 662 -4.07 43.15 -12.54
C LYS A 662 -2.56 43.04 -12.36
N ASN A 663 -2.17 42.06 -11.57
CA ASN A 663 -0.80 41.65 -11.40
C ASN A 663 -0.62 40.29 -12.12
N LEU A 664 0.33 40.23 -13.05
CA LEU A 664 0.62 39.00 -13.80
C LEU A 664 1.92 38.43 -13.29
N TYR A 665 1.86 37.18 -12.86
CA TYR A 665 3.02 36.42 -12.32
C TYR A 665 3.33 35.27 -13.24
N GLU A 666 4.53 35.26 -13.84
CA GLU A 666 5.07 34.09 -14.54
C GLU A 666 5.89 33.31 -13.57
N LEU A 667 5.43 32.08 -13.24
CA LEU A 667 6.14 31.13 -12.43
C LEU A 667 6.80 30.08 -13.31
N THR A 668 8.04 29.73 -12.99
CA THR A 668 8.77 28.63 -13.64
C THR A 668 9.03 27.55 -12.61
N PHE A 669 8.66 26.31 -12.94
CA PHE A 669 8.79 25.14 -12.09
C PHE A 669 9.72 24.12 -12.73
N SER A 670 10.52 23.44 -11.92
CA SER A 670 11.32 22.27 -12.35
C SER A 670 10.96 21.03 -11.52
N ASN A 671 10.81 19.90 -12.19
CA ASN A 671 10.75 18.59 -11.56
C ASN A 671 12.16 18.05 -11.39
N LYS A 672 12.70 18.15 -10.18
CA LYS A 672 14.07 17.70 -9.83
C LYS A 672 14.11 16.26 -9.37
N GLY A 673 13.04 15.78 -8.74
CA GLY A 673 12.97 14.44 -8.20
C GLY A 673 12.72 13.37 -9.26
N GLY A 674 11.94 13.70 -10.28
CA GLY A 674 11.56 12.79 -11.36
C GLY A 674 10.12 12.27 -11.27
N MET A 675 9.56 12.07 -10.07
CA MET A 675 8.14 11.74 -9.93
C MET A 675 7.29 12.94 -10.29
N LEU A 676 6.29 12.73 -11.16
CA LEU A 676 5.34 13.79 -11.55
C LEU A 676 4.26 13.93 -10.47
N MET A 677 3.89 15.19 -10.18
CA MET A 677 2.76 15.53 -9.32
C MET A 677 2.05 16.80 -9.80
N PRO A 678 0.80 17.02 -9.41
CA PRO A 678 0.16 18.34 -9.56
C PRO A 678 0.98 19.41 -8.85
N ILE A 679 0.95 20.63 -9.37
CA ILE A 679 1.61 21.78 -8.74
C ILE A 679 0.57 22.56 -7.93
N ILE A 680 0.76 22.63 -6.62
CA ILE A 680 -0.14 23.36 -5.71
C ILE A 680 0.56 24.63 -5.28
N VAL A 681 -0.02 25.78 -5.58
CA VAL A 681 0.58 27.10 -5.35
C VAL A 681 -0.25 27.89 -4.37
N GLU A 682 0.25 28.15 -3.18
CA GLU A 682 -0.34 29.09 -2.24
C GLU A 682 0.25 30.48 -2.46
N TRP A 683 -0.63 31.46 -2.64
CA TRP A 683 -0.33 32.87 -2.74
C TRP A 683 -0.67 33.56 -1.41
N THR A 684 0.28 34.28 -0.84
CA THR A 684 0.01 35.21 0.26
C THR A 684 0.15 36.63 -0.28
N PHE A 685 -0.90 37.41 -0.17
CA PHE A 685 -0.92 38.78 -0.64
C PHE A 685 -0.39 39.76 0.40
N VAL A 686 -0.08 41.02 -0.03
CA VAL A 686 0.45 42.07 0.85
C VAL A 686 -0.54 42.38 2.00
N ASP A 687 -1.83 42.23 1.76
CA ASP A 687 -2.88 42.43 2.80
C ASP A 687 -3.05 41.25 3.76
N GLY A 688 -2.24 40.19 3.59
CA GLY A 688 -2.28 38.99 4.40
C GLY A 688 -3.31 37.94 3.99
N SER A 689 -4.19 38.23 3.00
CA SER A 689 -5.12 37.22 2.46
C SER A 689 -4.37 36.15 1.66
N LYS A 690 -4.97 34.96 1.51
CA LYS A 690 -4.38 33.83 0.81
C LYS A 690 -5.31 33.28 -0.26
N GLU A 691 -4.72 32.74 -1.33
CA GLU A 691 -5.37 31.94 -2.38
C GLU A 691 -4.54 30.70 -2.68
N VAL A 692 -5.18 29.65 -3.20
CA VAL A 692 -4.50 28.42 -3.63
C VAL A 692 -4.92 28.10 -5.06
N ASP A 693 -3.94 27.94 -5.95
CA ASP A 693 -4.14 27.41 -7.30
C ASP A 693 -3.63 25.98 -7.37
N ARG A 694 -4.41 25.09 -8.00
CA ARG A 694 -4.05 23.70 -8.26
C ARG A 694 -3.86 23.50 -9.76
N ILE A 695 -2.65 23.19 -10.18
CA ILE A 695 -2.30 22.95 -11.57
C ILE A 695 -2.24 21.43 -11.77
N PRO A 696 -3.06 20.87 -12.67
CA PRO A 696 -3.08 19.42 -12.86
C PRO A 696 -1.74 18.90 -13.38
N VAL A 697 -1.43 17.65 -13.11
CA VAL A 697 -0.20 16.97 -13.53
C VAL A 697 0.04 17.04 -15.04
N THR A 698 -1.02 17.18 -15.83
CA THR A 698 -0.94 17.30 -17.29
C THR A 698 -0.15 18.50 -17.79
N ILE A 699 0.21 19.45 -16.92
CA ILE A 699 1.12 20.55 -17.26
C ILE A 699 2.49 20.00 -17.72
N TRP A 700 2.88 18.84 -17.23
CA TRP A 700 4.16 18.20 -17.54
C TRP A 700 4.19 17.40 -18.85
N ARG A 701 3.04 17.22 -19.55
CA ARG A 701 2.94 16.35 -20.73
C ARG A 701 3.94 16.65 -21.84
N LEU A 702 4.24 17.91 -22.09
CA LEU A 702 5.15 18.31 -23.16
C LEU A 702 6.61 18.46 -22.69
N ASN A 703 6.83 18.63 -21.42
CA ASN A 703 8.15 18.69 -20.82
C ASN A 703 8.08 18.24 -19.36
N GLU A 704 8.68 17.10 -19.07
CA GLU A 704 8.66 16.45 -17.75
C GLU A 704 9.64 17.10 -16.75
N HIS A 705 10.52 17.99 -17.21
CA HIS A 705 11.56 18.58 -16.37
C HIS A 705 11.29 20.03 -16.01
N LYS A 706 10.71 20.82 -16.91
CA LYS A 706 10.56 22.27 -16.69
C LYS A 706 9.34 22.82 -17.39
N VAL A 707 8.53 23.59 -16.66
CA VAL A 707 7.32 24.24 -17.17
C VAL A 707 7.20 25.63 -16.64
N SER A 708 6.52 26.52 -17.38
CA SER A 708 6.16 27.85 -16.91
C SER A 708 4.67 28.11 -17.08
N LYS A 709 4.09 28.87 -16.15
CA LYS A 709 2.68 29.24 -16.20
C LYS A 709 2.50 30.71 -15.74
N VAL A 710 1.63 31.42 -16.42
CA VAL A 710 1.24 32.78 -16.02
C VAL A 710 -0.06 32.76 -15.25
N PHE A 711 -0.07 33.49 -14.15
CA PHE A 711 -1.23 33.69 -13.29
C PHE A 711 -1.62 35.16 -13.25
N VAL A 712 -2.91 35.43 -13.22
CA VAL A 712 -3.46 36.79 -13.08
C VAL A 712 -4.03 36.92 -11.67
N LYS A 713 -3.50 37.87 -10.89
CA LYS A 713 -3.94 38.14 -9.53
C LYS A 713 -4.48 39.55 -9.38
N ASN A 714 -5.53 39.69 -8.58
CA ASN A 714 -6.13 40.99 -8.29
C ASN A 714 -5.30 41.84 -7.33
N LYS A 715 -4.47 41.19 -6.53
CA LYS A 715 -3.67 41.80 -5.46
C LYS A 715 -2.19 41.56 -5.70
N GLU A 716 -1.36 42.38 -5.11
CA GLU A 716 0.09 42.21 -5.10
C GLU A 716 0.46 41.05 -4.18
N VAL A 717 1.31 40.17 -4.69
CA VAL A 717 1.77 38.97 -3.98
C VAL A 717 2.96 39.29 -3.08
N LYS A 718 2.88 38.94 -1.82
CA LYS A 718 3.95 39.05 -0.83
C LYS A 718 4.86 37.83 -0.80
N SER A 719 4.28 36.63 -0.88
CA SER A 719 5.02 35.36 -0.93
C SER A 719 4.24 34.26 -1.61
N ILE A 720 4.97 33.27 -2.09
CA ILE A 720 4.45 32.04 -2.71
C ILE A 720 5.03 30.86 -1.97
N GLN A 721 4.24 29.83 -1.77
CA GLN A 721 4.67 28.55 -1.24
C GLN A 721 4.05 27.42 -2.06
N LEU A 722 4.89 26.46 -2.50
CA LEU A 722 4.40 25.24 -3.11
C LEU A 722 3.99 24.24 -2.03
N ASP A 723 2.97 23.46 -2.35
CA ASP A 723 2.44 22.38 -1.52
C ASP A 723 2.31 22.74 -0.02
N PRO A 724 1.55 23.78 0.35
CA PRO A 724 1.50 24.31 1.72
C PRO A 724 0.97 23.30 2.75
N MET A 725 0.16 22.33 2.30
CA MET A 725 -0.44 21.29 3.15
C MET A 725 0.33 19.97 3.08
N LYS A 726 1.45 19.92 2.37
CA LYS A 726 2.32 18.75 2.20
C LYS A 726 1.58 17.51 1.67
N GLU A 727 0.82 17.73 0.61
CA GLU A 727 -0.08 16.74 0.02
C GLU A 727 0.60 15.83 -1.01
N THR A 728 1.78 16.22 -1.55
CA THR A 728 2.41 15.56 -2.69
C THR A 728 3.63 14.71 -2.33
N ALA A 729 4.02 14.66 -1.06
CA ALA A 729 5.24 14.01 -0.59
C ALA A 729 6.54 14.64 -1.14
N ASP A 730 6.55 15.95 -1.38
CA ASP A 730 7.75 16.67 -1.82
C ASP A 730 8.87 16.57 -0.77
N ILE A 731 10.06 16.16 -1.22
CA ILE A 731 11.19 15.92 -0.34
C ILE A 731 12.00 17.17 0.00
N ASP A 732 11.83 18.29 -0.72
CA ASP A 732 12.56 19.55 -0.49
C ASP A 732 11.63 20.78 -0.48
N GLU A 733 10.97 21.01 0.63
CA GLU A 733 10.07 22.15 0.82
C GLU A 733 10.78 23.52 0.69
N ALA A 734 12.10 23.56 0.85
CA ALA A 734 12.85 24.82 0.86
C ALA A 734 12.96 25.44 -0.54
N ASN A 735 13.00 24.63 -1.59
CA ASN A 735 13.10 25.07 -2.97
C ASN A 735 11.75 25.52 -3.58
N GLY A 736 10.64 25.29 -2.87
CA GLY A 736 9.27 25.65 -3.25
C GLY A 736 8.79 27.02 -2.72
N MET A 737 9.65 27.89 -2.23
CA MET A 737 9.29 29.16 -1.59
C MET A 737 9.80 30.39 -2.34
N TRP A 738 8.98 31.45 -2.39
CA TRP A 738 9.38 32.76 -2.87
C TRP A 738 8.80 33.87 -1.94
N PRO A 739 9.59 34.86 -1.48
CA PRO A 739 11.07 34.92 -1.58
C PRO A 739 11.73 33.72 -0.88
N VAL A 740 12.89 33.31 -1.40
CA VAL A 740 13.66 32.21 -0.82
C VAL A 740 13.98 32.53 0.63
N LYS A 741 13.56 31.68 1.54
CA LYS A 741 13.96 31.77 2.95
C LYS A 741 15.27 31.02 3.13
N GLU A 742 16.25 31.67 3.75
CA GLU A 742 17.45 30.97 4.19
C GLU A 742 17.06 29.93 5.25
N MET A 743 17.07 28.66 4.86
CA MET A 743 16.88 27.56 5.82
C MET A 743 18.17 27.34 6.62
N PRO A 744 18.07 27.07 7.93
CA PRO A 744 19.26 26.76 8.70
C PRO A 744 19.94 25.53 8.12
N SER A 745 21.25 25.63 7.90
CA SER A 745 22.04 24.52 7.38
C SER A 745 21.96 23.29 8.29
N LYS A 746 22.17 22.08 7.73
CA LYS A 746 22.24 20.84 8.53
C LYS A 746 23.19 20.97 9.73
N PHE A 747 24.26 21.76 9.57
CA PHE A 747 25.23 22.06 10.64
C PHE A 747 24.62 22.96 11.73
N GLN A 748 23.82 23.96 11.37
CA GLN A 748 23.11 24.81 12.33
C GLN A 748 22.04 24.02 13.12
N LEU A 749 21.29 23.13 12.43
CA LEU A 749 20.35 22.20 13.08
C LEU A 749 21.08 21.21 13.99
N PHE A 750 22.22 20.67 13.56
CA PHE A 750 23.07 19.81 14.38
C PHE A 750 23.56 20.55 15.63
N LYS A 751 24.03 21.80 15.49
CA LYS A 751 24.44 22.64 16.63
C LYS A 751 23.27 22.92 17.58
N ALA A 752 22.10 23.23 17.07
CA ALA A 752 20.89 23.44 17.90
C ALA A 752 20.51 22.17 18.67
N ASN A 753 20.58 21.00 18.04
CA ASN A 753 20.33 19.72 18.69
C ASN A 753 21.45 19.31 19.66
N ALA A 754 22.70 19.63 19.36
CA ALA A 754 23.84 19.37 20.23
C ALA A 754 23.81 20.23 21.51
N THR A 755 23.27 21.45 21.46
CA THR A 755 23.04 22.29 22.64
C THR A 755 21.91 21.77 23.56
N LEU A 756 20.99 20.97 23.02
CA LEU A 756 19.96 20.26 23.82
C LEU A 756 20.48 18.94 24.42
N SER A 757 21.64 18.44 23.95
CA SER A 757 22.28 17.18 24.39
C SER A 757 23.63 17.40 25.08
N GLY A 758 23.86 18.54 25.75
CA GLY A 758 25.12 18.87 26.45
C GLY A 758 25.50 17.82 27.51
N PRO A 759 26.81 17.64 27.79
CA PRO A 759 27.28 16.75 28.84
C PRO A 759 26.91 17.34 30.21
N GLY A 760 25.75 17.04 30.72
CA GLY A 760 25.16 17.56 31.95
C GLY A 760 23.64 17.41 32.01
N ALA A 761 22.99 17.01 30.92
CA ALA A 761 21.57 16.61 30.99
C ALA A 761 21.48 15.38 31.90
N PRO A 762 20.65 15.38 32.93
CA PRO A 762 20.52 14.24 33.82
C PRO A 762 20.09 13.03 32.97
N ARG A 763 20.91 11.97 32.91
CA ARG A 763 20.47 10.65 32.50
C ARG A 763 19.40 10.25 33.49
N THR A 764 18.16 10.53 33.16
CA THR A 764 17.03 9.99 33.87
C THR A 764 17.12 8.45 33.74
N GLY A 765 17.13 7.78 34.88
CA GLY A 765 16.91 6.34 34.97
C GLY A 765 15.66 5.93 34.14
N PRO A 766 15.28 4.65 34.09
CA PRO A 766 14.22 4.17 33.21
C PRO A 766 13.05 5.14 33.22
N SER A 767 12.76 5.76 32.07
CA SER A 767 11.84 6.87 31.95
C SER A 767 10.45 6.42 32.36
N GLN A 768 10.01 6.83 33.55
CA GLN A 768 8.63 6.59 34.00
C GLN A 768 7.65 7.25 33.00
N ASN A 769 6.69 6.50 32.55
CA ASN A 769 5.62 7.05 31.70
C ASN A 769 4.72 8.03 32.50
N ALA A 770 3.89 8.80 31.83
CA ALA A 770 3.06 9.84 32.47
C ALA A 770 2.12 9.27 33.53
N MET A 771 1.59 8.06 33.35
CA MET A 771 0.74 7.41 34.34
C MET A 771 1.50 7.00 35.60
N GLN A 772 2.76 6.55 35.47
CA GLN A 772 3.63 6.24 36.62
C GLN A 772 3.99 7.49 37.41
N ARG A 773 4.22 8.63 36.75
CA ARG A 773 4.47 9.92 37.40
C ARG A 773 3.24 10.43 38.15
N ALA A 774 2.04 10.25 37.59
CA ALA A 774 0.81 10.69 38.22
C ALA A 774 0.39 9.85 39.45
N LYS A 775 0.92 8.63 39.61
CA LYS A 775 0.70 7.78 40.78
C LYS A 775 1.60 8.11 41.96
N LYS A 776 2.63 8.95 41.81
CA LYS A 776 3.45 9.52 42.86
C LYS A 776 2.90 10.86 43.33
#